data_89be28782686d04a8e66bccf0f9d3d47
#
_entry.id   89be28782686d04a8e66bccf0f9d3d47
#
_cell.length_a   1.000
_cell.length_b   1.000
_cell.length_c   1.000
_cell.angle_alpha   90.00
_cell.angle_beta   90.00
_cell.angle_gamma   90.00
#
_symmetry.space_group_name_H-M   'P 1'
#
loop_
_entity.id
_entity.type
_entity.pdbx_description
1 polymer ?
#
loop_
_entity_poly.entity_id
_entity_poly.type
_entity_poly.pdbx_seq_one_letter_code
_entity_poly.pdbx_strand_id
1 'polypeptide(L)'
;MQEDKDVELYEYQKELAKEGCDGANVIILAPTNSGKTYVASRIIQIHLRRQKAQKKLARVVFLVENEALAFQQGKVFAEQLAAYRTKVFTGSVQSVKGQFLRDHLAELDILVATAQILVNDLTSGKIQSLNEFSLIVFDECHHSYNDHVFNAILRNYLDMKLNSKDDAEDLPQIVGMTASLGVSGSTDDEKGINHMKRIMANMDARFLCTVRTHDNLESLKKHMSSPIEELVAVKPRENDVFKEKVLDAAIEIEKHVNKHVAKKRRTLTDSQKATFKVPVNIIGTEQFSQWISDFVQSIAEVDASLGRILNPCREHLEAYSKSLLLHRDARTKDALHVLETFIDEFNIVPPLEEMDSTLVNIYEEMTITYQVNEDGSENPKLVRMGQILNEILVFNANARGIIFVKTRELADALVKWINESDKLKVLNANIFVGQSVGSSRGGMTKCRQRDALECFKGGLHRVIIATSVAEEGLDIHKCNLVIRYEHVTNEIARLQSRGRARAEHSRYFVISEEVSGILEKEKKNQRCEELMNTLVPRLQEYLENSANSWDSERRHMQLQMKKELECKVEERRLNVIDEMEFKCLNCGSFICSSRNIKCIKRAHHIIIDPEAYKRLNLQRDTPYFTEPEDIAYGGRLFCAEISCQKWLGSVCTYNDIDFPLINLKAFKVVNSNGVGKKFKRWKNVPCEIDAFTPEDLNNLTEDRLAKQIENP
;
A
#
# COMPACT_ATOMS: atom_id res chain seq x y z
N MET A 1 -32.60 -0.04 -27.51
CA MET A 1 -31.99 0.90 -26.53
C MET A 1 -32.90 0.94 -25.33
N GLN A 2 -32.38 0.71 -24.14
CA GLN A 2 -33.17 0.92 -22.92
C GLN A 2 -33.49 2.41 -22.76
N GLU A 3 -34.63 2.70 -22.14
CA GLU A 3 -35.08 4.05 -21.90
C GLU A 3 -34.15 4.76 -20.90
N ASP A 4 -33.72 5.98 -21.19
CA ASP A 4 -32.86 6.77 -20.31
C ASP A 4 -33.69 7.37 -19.17
N LYS A 5 -34.00 6.54 -18.16
CA LYS A 5 -34.75 6.97 -16.97
C LYS A 5 -33.86 7.77 -16.03
N ASP A 6 -34.44 8.75 -15.38
CA ASP A 6 -33.74 9.55 -14.38
C ASP A 6 -33.28 8.71 -13.20
N VAL A 7 -32.03 8.90 -12.77
CA VAL A 7 -31.53 8.33 -11.51
C VAL A 7 -32.29 8.97 -10.36
N GLU A 8 -33.03 8.15 -9.62
CA GLU A 8 -33.77 8.61 -8.45
C GLU A 8 -32.84 8.92 -7.29
N LEU A 9 -32.97 10.11 -6.73
CA LEU A 9 -32.16 10.60 -5.62
C LEU A 9 -33.05 11.07 -4.47
N TYR A 10 -32.59 10.85 -3.25
CA TYR A 10 -33.10 11.53 -2.07
C TYR A 10 -32.84 13.04 -2.17
N GLU A 11 -33.61 13.88 -1.44
CA GLU A 11 -33.44 15.32 -1.51
C GLU A 11 -32.05 15.79 -1.11
N TYR A 12 -31.45 15.19 -0.07
CA TYR A 12 -30.06 15.49 0.31
C TYR A 12 -29.03 15.10 -0.78
N GLN A 13 -29.32 14.07 -1.58
CA GLN A 13 -28.45 13.69 -2.69
C GLN A 13 -28.59 14.66 -3.88
N LYS A 14 -29.79 15.21 -4.09
CA LYS A 14 -30.01 16.26 -5.09
C LYS A 14 -29.25 17.54 -4.73
N GLU A 15 -29.25 17.90 -3.43
CA GLU A 15 -28.45 19.02 -2.91
C GLU A 15 -26.96 18.83 -3.20
N LEU A 16 -26.42 17.63 -2.93
CA LEU A 16 -25.02 17.28 -3.21
C LEU A 16 -24.67 17.31 -4.70
N ALA A 17 -25.61 16.92 -5.58
CA ALA A 17 -25.36 16.80 -7.02
C ALA A 17 -25.44 18.13 -7.76
N LYS A 18 -26.10 19.16 -7.21
CA LYS A 18 -26.55 20.37 -7.90
C LYS A 18 -25.43 21.03 -8.71
N GLU A 19 -24.38 21.48 -8.07
CA GLU A 19 -23.29 22.24 -8.72
C GLU A 19 -22.54 21.37 -9.76
N GLY A 20 -22.38 20.06 -9.48
CA GLY A 20 -21.80 19.11 -10.42
C GLY A 20 -22.68 18.89 -11.65
N CYS A 21 -24.00 18.83 -11.49
CA CYS A 21 -24.96 18.77 -12.58
C CYS A 21 -24.94 20.04 -13.44
N ASP A 22 -24.65 21.19 -12.87
CA ASP A 22 -24.51 22.46 -13.58
C ASP A 22 -23.20 22.57 -14.38
N GLY A 23 -22.30 21.60 -14.22
CA GLY A 23 -21.05 21.50 -14.99
C GLY A 23 -19.82 22.07 -14.30
N ALA A 24 -19.95 22.49 -13.03
CA ALA A 24 -18.82 22.98 -12.27
C ALA A 24 -17.88 21.84 -11.83
N ASN A 25 -16.59 22.15 -11.66
CA ASN A 25 -15.65 21.30 -10.95
C ASN A 25 -15.95 21.33 -9.46
N VAL A 26 -16.21 20.17 -8.85
CA VAL A 26 -16.71 20.07 -7.47
C VAL A 26 -16.03 18.96 -6.69
N ILE A 27 -16.01 19.14 -5.36
CA ILE A 27 -15.78 18.02 -4.42
C ILE A 27 -17.08 17.77 -3.66
N ILE A 28 -17.57 16.54 -3.72
CA ILE A 28 -18.72 16.04 -2.97
C ILE A 28 -18.19 15.43 -1.68
N LEU A 29 -18.45 16.12 -0.57
CA LEU A 29 -18.07 15.66 0.76
C LEU A 29 -19.30 15.17 1.50
N ALA A 30 -19.44 13.87 1.61
CA ALA A 30 -20.56 13.22 2.29
C ALA A 30 -20.10 11.91 2.96
N PRO A 31 -20.67 11.57 4.12
CA PRO A 31 -20.25 10.38 4.89
C PRO A 31 -20.27 9.09 4.08
N THR A 32 -19.59 8.06 4.60
CA THR A 32 -19.69 6.72 4.02
C THR A 32 -21.16 6.26 4.07
N ASN A 33 -21.58 5.54 3.03
CA ASN A 33 -22.98 5.06 2.89
C ASN A 33 -24.06 6.16 2.66
N SER A 34 -23.70 7.40 2.40
CA SER A 34 -24.65 8.44 1.98
C SER A 34 -25.16 8.29 0.55
N GLY A 35 -24.65 7.29 -0.19
CA GLY A 35 -25.00 7.07 -1.59
C GLY A 35 -24.25 8.00 -2.56
N LYS A 36 -22.99 8.34 -2.28
CA LYS A 36 -22.13 9.16 -3.18
C LYS A 36 -22.11 8.63 -4.63
N THR A 37 -22.13 7.29 -4.81
CA THR A 37 -22.20 6.69 -6.13
C THR A 37 -23.47 7.05 -6.89
N TYR A 38 -24.62 7.14 -6.22
CA TYR A 38 -25.87 7.59 -6.81
C TYR A 38 -25.81 9.06 -7.23
N VAL A 39 -25.19 9.90 -6.39
CA VAL A 39 -24.91 11.31 -6.72
C VAL A 39 -24.05 11.41 -7.97
N ALA A 40 -22.97 10.60 -8.06
CA ALA A 40 -22.12 10.52 -9.25
C ALA A 40 -22.89 10.03 -10.47
N SER A 41 -23.73 9.00 -10.34
CA SER A 41 -24.57 8.50 -11.44
C SER A 41 -25.45 9.61 -12.03
N ARG A 42 -26.06 10.45 -11.16
CA ARG A 42 -26.88 11.57 -11.62
C ARG A 42 -26.07 12.65 -12.32
N ILE A 43 -24.90 13.02 -11.79
CA ILE A 43 -24.00 13.99 -12.43
C ILE A 43 -23.57 13.47 -13.81
N ILE A 44 -23.14 12.21 -13.89
CA ILE A 44 -22.74 11.55 -15.13
C ILE A 44 -23.90 11.58 -16.14
N GLN A 45 -25.11 11.23 -15.72
CA GLN A 45 -26.30 11.21 -16.58
C GLN A 45 -26.59 12.56 -17.18
N ILE A 46 -26.66 13.61 -16.35
CA ILE A 46 -26.93 15.00 -16.79
C ILE A 46 -25.82 15.49 -17.71
N HIS A 47 -24.56 15.20 -17.37
CA HIS A 47 -23.41 15.56 -18.19
C HIS A 47 -23.48 14.94 -19.58
N LEU A 48 -23.69 13.61 -19.67
CA LEU A 48 -23.79 12.90 -20.95
C LEU A 48 -24.95 13.39 -21.80
N ARG A 49 -26.13 13.67 -21.21
CA ARG A 49 -27.27 14.28 -21.89
C ARG A 49 -26.93 15.64 -22.48
N ARG A 50 -26.28 16.51 -21.67
CA ARG A 50 -25.86 17.86 -22.11
C ARG A 50 -24.87 17.78 -23.27
N GLN A 51 -23.83 16.96 -23.15
CA GLN A 51 -22.81 16.80 -24.19
C GLN A 51 -23.42 16.26 -25.50
N LYS A 52 -24.27 15.22 -25.42
CA LYS A 52 -24.97 14.67 -26.60
C LYS A 52 -25.90 15.69 -27.26
N ALA A 53 -26.64 16.48 -26.47
CA ALA A 53 -27.49 17.53 -26.99
C ALA A 53 -26.70 18.64 -27.73
N GLN A 54 -25.50 18.94 -27.26
CA GLN A 54 -24.58 19.89 -27.88
C GLN A 54 -23.73 19.30 -28.99
N LYS A 55 -23.88 18.00 -29.30
CA LYS A 55 -23.05 17.26 -30.28
C LYS A 55 -21.54 17.34 -29.96
N LYS A 56 -21.19 17.47 -28.69
CA LYS A 56 -19.82 17.45 -28.18
C LYS A 56 -19.40 16.04 -27.74
N LEU A 57 -18.13 15.88 -27.40
CA LEU A 57 -17.60 14.63 -26.83
C LEU A 57 -18.38 14.28 -25.54
N ALA A 58 -18.97 13.08 -25.50
CA ALA A 58 -19.76 12.57 -24.39
C ALA A 58 -19.12 11.29 -23.85
N ARG A 59 -18.00 11.42 -23.15
CA ARG A 59 -17.25 10.29 -22.60
C ARG A 59 -16.79 10.60 -21.17
N VAL A 60 -17.10 9.69 -20.27
CA VAL A 60 -16.80 9.84 -18.84
C VAL A 60 -15.83 8.77 -18.40
N VAL A 61 -14.87 9.13 -17.56
CA VAL A 61 -14.03 8.18 -16.81
C VAL A 61 -14.27 8.32 -15.32
N PHE A 62 -14.54 7.19 -14.67
CA PHE A 62 -14.68 7.07 -13.22
C PHE A 62 -13.47 6.31 -12.67
N LEU A 63 -12.67 6.99 -11.86
CA LEU A 63 -11.39 6.51 -11.36
C LEU A 63 -11.49 6.02 -9.93
N VAL A 64 -10.98 4.82 -9.70
CA VAL A 64 -10.92 4.17 -8.39
C VAL A 64 -9.51 3.68 -8.09
N GLU A 65 -9.23 3.37 -6.83
CA GLU A 65 -7.91 2.91 -6.40
C GLU A 65 -7.61 1.45 -6.76
N ASN A 66 -8.61 0.58 -6.67
CA ASN A 66 -8.41 -0.86 -6.80
C ASN A 66 -9.45 -1.51 -7.71
N GLU A 67 -9.13 -2.74 -8.14
CA GLU A 67 -9.96 -3.47 -9.10
C GLU A 67 -11.30 -3.91 -8.54
N ALA A 68 -11.37 -4.27 -7.26
CA ALA A 68 -12.63 -4.69 -6.64
C ALA A 68 -13.66 -3.57 -6.68
N LEU A 69 -13.21 -2.33 -6.38
CA LEU A 69 -14.03 -1.12 -6.54
C LEU A 69 -14.44 -0.88 -7.98
N ALA A 70 -13.51 -1.06 -8.94
CA ALA A 70 -13.84 -0.85 -10.34
C ALA A 70 -15.00 -1.76 -10.79
N PHE A 71 -14.98 -3.04 -10.45
CA PHE A 71 -16.06 -3.95 -10.77
C PHE A 71 -17.36 -3.62 -10.03
N GLN A 72 -17.27 -3.24 -8.75
CA GLN A 72 -18.43 -2.84 -7.95
C GLN A 72 -19.11 -1.61 -8.54
N GLN A 73 -18.36 -0.54 -8.81
CA GLN A 73 -18.90 0.70 -9.38
C GLN A 73 -19.40 0.48 -10.80
N GLY A 74 -18.68 -0.32 -11.61
CA GLY A 74 -19.10 -0.68 -12.96
C GLY A 74 -20.45 -1.39 -12.99
N LYS A 75 -20.71 -2.28 -12.02
CA LYS A 75 -22.02 -2.94 -11.88
C LYS A 75 -23.12 -1.92 -11.55
N VAL A 76 -22.87 -1.03 -10.61
CA VAL A 76 -23.84 0.01 -10.22
C VAL A 76 -24.18 0.92 -11.41
N PHE A 77 -23.18 1.38 -12.18
CA PHE A 77 -23.44 2.22 -13.35
C PHE A 77 -24.15 1.46 -14.48
N ALA A 78 -23.82 0.19 -14.71
CA ALA A 78 -24.51 -0.63 -15.68
C ALA A 78 -26.00 -0.83 -15.35
N GLU A 79 -26.34 -0.89 -14.06
CA GLU A 79 -27.72 -1.00 -13.58
C GLU A 79 -28.47 0.35 -13.63
N GLN A 80 -27.85 1.42 -13.12
CA GLN A 80 -28.49 2.73 -12.99
C GLN A 80 -28.50 3.55 -14.28
N LEU A 81 -27.50 3.37 -15.13
CA LEU A 81 -27.29 4.09 -16.37
C LEU A 81 -27.33 3.15 -17.57
N ALA A 82 -28.31 2.24 -17.59
CA ALA A 82 -28.42 1.17 -18.56
C ALA A 82 -28.61 1.64 -20.03
N ALA A 83 -28.97 2.90 -20.24
CA ALA A 83 -29.01 3.53 -21.56
C ALA A 83 -27.64 3.89 -22.13
N TYR A 84 -26.58 3.82 -21.31
CA TYR A 84 -25.22 4.18 -21.66
C TYR A 84 -24.27 2.97 -21.60
N ARG A 85 -23.33 2.92 -22.53
CA ARG A 85 -22.37 1.81 -22.64
C ARG A 85 -21.27 1.95 -21.59
N THR A 86 -21.36 1.15 -20.53
CA THR A 86 -20.41 1.11 -19.43
C THR A 86 -19.43 -0.06 -19.59
N LYS A 87 -18.13 0.19 -19.38
CA LYS A 87 -17.10 -0.86 -19.35
C LYS A 87 -16.13 -0.65 -18.22
N VAL A 88 -15.65 -1.76 -17.65
CA VAL A 88 -14.62 -1.75 -16.57
C VAL A 88 -13.28 -2.13 -17.16
N PHE A 89 -12.26 -1.30 -16.86
CA PHE A 89 -10.87 -1.55 -17.22
C PHE A 89 -9.98 -1.62 -16.00
N THR A 90 -9.31 -2.76 -15.83
CA THR A 90 -8.37 -3.04 -14.74
C THR A 90 -7.14 -3.76 -15.28
N GLY A 91 -6.05 -3.80 -14.51
CA GLY A 91 -4.83 -4.51 -14.91
C GLY A 91 -5.08 -5.98 -15.27
N SER A 92 -5.98 -6.66 -14.58
CA SER A 92 -6.37 -8.05 -14.91
C SER A 92 -7.15 -8.17 -16.21
N VAL A 93 -7.95 -7.17 -16.57
CA VAL A 93 -8.70 -7.16 -17.85
C VAL A 93 -7.74 -6.95 -19.01
N GLN A 94 -6.76 -6.07 -18.88
CA GLN A 94 -5.73 -5.87 -19.89
C GLN A 94 -4.87 -7.13 -20.08
N SER A 95 -4.42 -7.74 -18.98
CA SER A 95 -3.52 -8.90 -19.01
C SER A 95 -4.13 -10.16 -19.59
N VAL A 96 -5.44 -10.40 -19.35
CA VAL A 96 -6.11 -11.63 -19.80
C VAL A 96 -6.63 -11.53 -21.25
N LYS A 97 -6.99 -10.32 -21.72
CA LYS A 97 -7.68 -10.14 -23.01
C LYS A 97 -6.86 -9.44 -24.08
N GLY A 98 -5.67 -8.94 -23.78
CA GLY A 98 -4.86 -8.16 -24.73
C GLY A 98 -5.55 -6.90 -25.25
N GLN A 99 -6.58 -6.41 -24.53
CA GLN A 99 -7.40 -5.27 -24.93
C GLN A 99 -6.83 -3.99 -24.31
N PHE A 100 -6.52 -3.02 -25.14
CA PHE A 100 -6.08 -1.70 -24.67
C PHE A 100 -7.27 -0.75 -24.52
N LEU A 101 -7.15 0.17 -23.58
CA LEU A 101 -8.19 1.17 -23.31
C LEU A 101 -8.57 1.96 -24.57
N ARG A 102 -7.57 2.37 -25.36
CA ARG A 102 -7.73 3.13 -26.61
C ARG A 102 -8.66 2.45 -27.61
N ASP A 103 -8.59 1.13 -27.74
CA ASP A 103 -9.34 0.37 -28.76
C ASP A 103 -10.85 0.42 -28.53
N HIS A 104 -11.26 0.78 -27.31
CA HIS A 104 -12.66 0.80 -26.89
C HIS A 104 -13.21 2.21 -26.63
N LEU A 105 -12.38 3.24 -26.60
CA LEU A 105 -12.84 4.59 -26.26
C LEU A 105 -13.94 5.11 -27.17
N ALA A 106 -13.88 4.80 -28.46
CA ALA A 106 -14.88 5.26 -29.44
C ALA A 106 -16.29 4.67 -29.20
N GLU A 107 -16.37 3.53 -28.56
CA GLU A 107 -17.62 2.79 -28.35
C GLU A 107 -18.23 2.99 -26.97
N LEU A 108 -17.55 3.69 -26.04
CA LEU A 108 -17.95 3.80 -24.65
C LEU A 108 -18.48 5.20 -24.31
N ASP A 109 -19.53 5.22 -23.48
CA ASP A 109 -20.02 6.43 -22.84
C ASP A 109 -19.41 6.58 -21.43
N ILE A 110 -19.26 5.45 -20.68
CA ILE A 110 -18.74 5.43 -19.30
C ILE A 110 -17.65 4.39 -19.17
N LEU A 111 -16.49 4.83 -18.74
CA LEU A 111 -15.36 4.00 -18.40
C LEU A 111 -15.16 3.98 -16.89
N VAL A 112 -15.09 2.81 -16.27
CA VAL A 112 -14.66 2.65 -14.88
C VAL A 112 -13.28 2.01 -14.88
N ALA A 113 -12.30 2.69 -14.31
CA ALA A 113 -10.91 2.23 -14.38
C ALA A 113 -10.14 2.44 -13.08
N THR A 114 -9.13 1.59 -12.85
CA THR A 114 -8.12 1.91 -11.83
C THR A 114 -7.22 3.03 -12.35
N ALA A 115 -6.96 4.03 -11.51
CA ALA A 115 -6.22 5.23 -11.91
C ALA A 115 -4.83 4.93 -12.50
N GLN A 116 -4.16 3.87 -12.03
CA GLN A 116 -2.84 3.49 -12.52
C GLN A 116 -2.84 3.16 -14.03
N ILE A 117 -3.92 2.57 -14.56
CA ILE A 117 -4.03 2.27 -15.99
C ILE A 117 -4.05 3.55 -16.81
N LEU A 118 -4.86 4.54 -16.38
CA LEU A 118 -4.91 5.82 -17.09
C LEU A 118 -3.53 6.52 -17.07
N VAL A 119 -2.82 6.49 -15.95
CA VAL A 119 -1.45 7.03 -15.87
C VAL A 119 -0.50 6.28 -16.81
N ASN A 120 -0.57 4.96 -16.85
CA ASN A 120 0.27 4.15 -17.73
C ASN A 120 -0.01 4.47 -19.21
N ASP A 121 -1.28 4.59 -19.60
CA ASP A 121 -1.66 4.86 -20.99
C ASP A 121 -1.34 6.30 -21.42
N LEU A 122 -1.49 7.28 -20.53
CA LEU A 122 -1.00 8.65 -20.76
C LEU A 122 0.53 8.69 -20.90
N THR A 123 1.22 7.97 -20.02
CA THR A 123 2.70 7.97 -20.01
C THR A 123 3.28 7.25 -21.23
N SER A 124 2.62 6.19 -21.71
CA SER A 124 3.03 5.43 -22.92
C SER A 124 2.57 6.09 -24.22
N GLY A 125 1.81 7.19 -24.17
CA GLY A 125 1.26 7.86 -25.35
C GLY A 125 0.11 7.09 -26.04
N LYS A 126 -0.42 6.06 -25.41
CA LYS A 126 -1.61 5.33 -25.92
C LYS A 126 -2.85 6.21 -25.84
N ILE A 127 -2.99 7.00 -24.79
CA ILE A 127 -3.93 8.13 -24.67
C ILE A 127 -3.10 9.41 -24.82
N GLN A 128 -3.47 10.26 -25.76
CA GLN A 128 -2.68 11.45 -26.08
C GLN A 128 -2.93 12.59 -25.10
N SER A 129 -4.17 12.72 -24.63
CA SER A 129 -4.59 13.84 -23.78
C SER A 129 -5.80 13.44 -22.94
N LEU A 130 -5.98 14.11 -21.79
CA LEU A 130 -7.20 14.00 -20.97
C LEU A 130 -8.45 14.56 -21.68
N ASN A 131 -8.29 15.35 -22.75
CA ASN A 131 -9.41 15.83 -23.60
C ASN A 131 -10.14 14.72 -24.33
N GLU A 132 -9.64 13.49 -24.29
CA GLU A 132 -10.39 12.31 -24.73
C GLU A 132 -11.59 11.99 -23.83
N PHE A 133 -11.67 12.62 -22.68
CA PHE A 133 -12.79 12.54 -21.73
C PHE A 133 -13.43 13.92 -21.57
N SER A 134 -14.75 13.97 -21.39
CA SER A 134 -15.50 15.18 -21.10
C SER A 134 -15.78 15.39 -19.60
N LEU A 135 -15.69 14.29 -18.83
CA LEU A 135 -15.82 14.30 -17.36
C LEU A 135 -14.90 13.25 -16.75
N ILE A 136 -14.18 13.64 -15.70
CA ILE A 136 -13.34 12.73 -14.89
C ILE A 136 -13.85 12.75 -13.46
N VAL A 137 -14.25 11.60 -12.93
CA VAL A 137 -14.73 11.43 -11.56
C VAL A 137 -13.69 10.67 -10.75
N PHE A 138 -13.31 11.19 -9.59
CA PHE A 138 -12.36 10.58 -8.66
C PHE A 138 -13.11 10.08 -7.42
N ASP A 139 -13.13 8.79 -7.19
CA ASP A 139 -13.63 8.22 -5.94
C ASP A 139 -12.52 8.28 -4.87
N GLU A 140 -12.89 8.60 -3.63
CA GLU A 140 -11.96 8.87 -2.52
C GLU A 140 -10.90 9.94 -2.87
N CYS A 141 -11.35 11.08 -3.40
CA CYS A 141 -10.50 12.15 -3.93
C CYS A 141 -9.56 12.81 -2.90
N HIS A 142 -9.69 12.52 -1.60
CA HIS A 142 -8.74 12.94 -0.57
C HIS A 142 -7.34 12.39 -0.81
N HIS A 143 -7.18 11.35 -1.62
CA HIS A 143 -5.90 10.87 -2.10
C HIS A 143 -5.23 11.77 -3.14
N SER A 144 -5.89 12.82 -3.63
CA SER A 144 -5.34 13.81 -4.57
C SER A 144 -4.25 14.67 -3.93
N TYR A 145 -3.30 14.03 -3.25
CA TYR A 145 -2.25 14.67 -2.47
C TYR A 145 -0.92 13.90 -2.59
N ASN A 146 0.21 14.59 -2.50
CA ASN A 146 1.56 14.03 -2.61
C ASN A 146 1.80 13.23 -3.92
N ASP A 147 2.45 12.06 -3.80
CA ASP A 147 2.83 11.17 -4.92
C ASP A 147 1.75 10.13 -5.26
N HIS A 148 0.49 10.38 -4.91
CA HIS A 148 -0.59 9.47 -5.25
C HIS A 148 -0.90 9.49 -6.75
N VAL A 149 -1.41 8.38 -7.28
CA VAL A 149 -1.74 8.18 -8.70
C VAL A 149 -2.74 9.22 -9.20
N PHE A 150 -3.75 9.57 -8.40
CA PHE A 150 -4.72 10.62 -8.72
C PHE A 150 -4.05 11.96 -8.97
N ASN A 151 -3.05 12.29 -8.15
CA ASN A 151 -2.31 13.54 -8.31
C ASN A 151 -1.46 13.57 -9.59
N ALA A 152 -1.00 12.41 -10.10
CA ALA A 152 -0.33 12.34 -11.39
C ALA A 152 -1.26 12.69 -12.56
N ILE A 153 -2.53 12.22 -12.51
CA ILE A 153 -3.55 12.57 -13.52
C ILE A 153 -3.91 14.07 -13.42
N LEU A 154 -4.12 14.57 -12.20
CA LEU A 154 -4.47 15.97 -11.98
C LEU A 154 -3.34 16.93 -12.37
N ARG A 155 -2.08 16.56 -12.21
CA ARG A 155 -0.94 17.33 -12.73
C ARG A 155 -1.00 17.47 -14.25
N ASN A 156 -1.31 16.39 -14.98
CA ASN A 156 -1.52 16.47 -16.43
C ASN A 156 -2.68 17.43 -16.78
N TYR A 157 -3.80 17.35 -16.06
CA TYR A 157 -4.92 18.25 -16.22
C TYR A 157 -4.53 19.73 -15.96
N LEU A 158 -3.84 20.00 -14.85
CA LEU A 158 -3.40 21.35 -14.50
C LEU A 158 -2.35 21.91 -15.47
N ASP A 159 -1.47 21.06 -15.99
CA ASP A 159 -0.50 21.47 -17.02
C ASP A 159 -1.22 21.87 -18.31
N MET A 160 -2.24 21.12 -18.73
CA MET A 160 -3.07 21.49 -19.88
C MET A 160 -3.76 22.84 -19.63
N LYS A 161 -4.38 23.02 -18.46
CA LYS A 161 -5.09 24.23 -18.06
C LYS A 161 -4.18 25.47 -18.01
N LEU A 162 -3.01 25.33 -17.40
CA LEU A 162 -2.08 26.45 -17.20
C LEU A 162 -1.31 26.84 -18.45
N ASN A 163 -1.17 25.91 -19.42
CA ASN A 163 -0.45 26.14 -20.67
C ASN A 163 -1.39 26.55 -21.84
N SER A 164 -2.70 26.38 -21.73
CA SER A 164 -3.66 26.84 -22.74
C SER A 164 -3.70 28.38 -22.79
N LYS A 165 -3.55 28.95 -24.00
CA LYS A 165 -3.59 30.41 -24.25
C LYS A 165 -5.01 30.95 -24.41
N ASP A 166 -5.95 30.09 -24.78
CA ASP A 166 -7.36 30.41 -24.97
C ASP A 166 -8.20 29.74 -23.89
N ASP A 167 -9.32 30.39 -23.52
CA ASP A 167 -10.20 29.95 -22.46
C ASP A 167 -10.58 28.47 -22.59
N ALA A 168 -10.49 27.79 -21.47
CA ALA A 168 -10.59 26.36 -21.18
C ALA A 168 -11.87 25.62 -21.69
N GLU A 169 -12.39 25.89 -22.88
CA GLU A 169 -13.62 25.27 -23.39
C GLU A 169 -13.54 23.74 -23.61
N ASP A 170 -12.33 23.20 -23.73
CA ASP A 170 -12.15 21.77 -24.06
C ASP A 170 -11.61 20.91 -22.90
N LEU A 171 -11.47 21.46 -21.69
CA LEU A 171 -11.03 20.68 -20.53
C LEU A 171 -12.16 19.81 -19.96
N PRO A 172 -11.87 18.58 -19.54
CA PRO A 172 -12.86 17.74 -18.87
C PRO A 172 -13.32 18.37 -17.54
N GLN A 173 -14.61 18.23 -17.23
CA GLN A 173 -15.13 18.54 -15.90
C GLN A 173 -14.49 17.59 -14.88
N ILE A 174 -14.14 18.10 -13.69
CA ILE A 174 -13.55 17.31 -12.59
C ILE A 174 -14.56 17.21 -11.45
N VAL A 175 -14.85 15.99 -11.02
CA VAL A 175 -15.71 15.70 -9.87
C VAL A 175 -14.93 14.79 -8.90
N GLY A 176 -14.76 15.25 -7.67
CA GLY A 176 -14.22 14.46 -6.58
C GLY A 176 -15.30 13.99 -5.63
N MET A 177 -15.16 12.79 -5.09
CA MET A 177 -16.04 12.28 -4.04
C MET A 177 -15.19 11.77 -2.88
N THR A 178 -15.58 12.10 -1.67
CA THR A 178 -14.92 11.58 -0.46
C THR A 178 -15.82 11.64 0.77
N ALA A 179 -15.49 10.85 1.78
CA ALA A 179 -16.12 10.96 3.09
C ALA A 179 -15.44 12.00 3.99
N SER A 180 -14.19 12.35 3.70
CA SER A 180 -13.40 13.29 4.47
C SER A 180 -12.30 13.89 3.61
N LEU A 181 -12.03 15.17 3.77
CA LEU A 181 -10.83 15.80 3.19
C LEU A 181 -9.61 15.63 4.11
N GLY A 182 -9.84 15.36 5.41
CA GLY A 182 -8.82 15.35 6.43
C GLY A 182 -8.27 16.75 6.75
N VAL A 183 -7.42 16.78 7.77
CA VAL A 183 -6.68 18.00 8.19
C VAL A 183 -5.17 17.73 8.21
N SER A 184 -4.72 16.68 7.53
CA SER A 184 -3.30 16.24 7.49
C SER A 184 -2.72 15.96 8.89
N GLY A 185 -3.54 15.43 9.81
CA GLY A 185 -3.12 15.14 11.18
C GLY A 185 -2.80 16.39 12.03
N SER A 186 -3.14 17.59 11.54
CA SER A 186 -2.98 18.85 12.27
C SER A 186 -4.15 19.10 13.19
N THR A 187 -3.86 19.71 14.34
CA THR A 187 -4.88 20.25 15.26
C THR A 187 -4.98 21.78 15.18
N ASP A 188 -4.33 22.38 14.19
CA ASP A 188 -4.29 23.80 13.93
C ASP A 188 -5.28 24.18 12.81
N ASP A 189 -6.13 25.19 13.06
CA ASP A 189 -7.20 25.62 12.15
C ASP A 189 -6.66 26.06 10.79
N GLU A 190 -5.62 26.89 10.77
CA GLU A 190 -5.06 27.46 9.55
C GLU A 190 -4.43 26.37 8.67
N LYS A 191 -3.66 25.46 9.29
CA LYS A 191 -3.07 24.32 8.58
C LYS A 191 -4.14 23.39 8.03
N GLY A 192 -5.22 23.16 8.80
CA GLY A 192 -6.36 22.35 8.37
C GLY A 192 -7.06 22.95 7.14
N ILE A 193 -7.41 24.25 7.20
CA ILE A 193 -8.02 24.95 6.07
C ILE A 193 -7.10 24.95 4.85
N ASN A 194 -5.81 25.25 5.02
CA ASN A 194 -4.85 25.26 3.93
C ASN A 194 -4.70 23.87 3.28
N HIS A 195 -4.75 22.80 4.06
CA HIS A 195 -4.75 21.43 3.53
C HIS A 195 -5.97 21.17 2.64
N MET A 196 -7.19 21.51 3.12
CA MET A 196 -8.41 21.33 2.34
C MET A 196 -8.41 22.19 1.06
N LYS A 197 -8.00 23.47 1.15
CA LYS A 197 -7.83 24.36 0.00
C LYS A 197 -6.84 23.78 -1.02
N ARG A 198 -5.76 23.16 -0.57
CA ARG A 198 -4.76 22.52 -1.44
C ARG A 198 -5.33 21.32 -2.20
N ILE A 199 -6.16 20.49 -1.56
CA ILE A 199 -6.87 19.40 -2.24
C ILE A 199 -7.87 19.99 -3.27
N MET A 200 -8.63 21.01 -2.90
CA MET A 200 -9.54 21.70 -3.82
C MET A 200 -8.80 22.31 -5.02
N ALA A 201 -7.65 22.92 -4.79
CA ALA A 201 -6.84 23.50 -5.87
C ALA A 201 -6.28 22.42 -6.80
N ASN A 202 -5.85 21.26 -6.27
CA ASN A 202 -5.42 20.11 -7.08
C ASN A 202 -6.56 19.58 -7.95
N MET A 203 -7.75 19.46 -7.39
CA MET A 203 -8.97 19.01 -8.08
C MET A 203 -9.56 20.09 -8.98
N ASP A 204 -8.96 21.28 -9.03
CA ASP A 204 -9.53 22.46 -9.67
C ASP A 204 -10.98 22.76 -9.25
N ALA A 205 -11.36 22.35 -8.04
CA ALA A 205 -12.71 22.43 -7.54
C ALA A 205 -13.10 23.88 -7.18
N ARG A 206 -14.22 24.31 -7.74
CA ARG A 206 -14.81 25.61 -7.43
C ARG A 206 -15.69 25.53 -6.19
N PHE A 207 -16.40 24.43 -6.01
CA PHE A 207 -17.35 24.24 -4.92
C PHE A 207 -17.00 23.00 -4.08
N LEU A 208 -17.28 23.11 -2.77
CA LEU A 208 -17.29 22.02 -1.83
C LEU A 208 -18.76 21.72 -1.47
N CYS A 209 -19.30 20.63 -2.03
CA CYS A 209 -20.71 20.26 -1.87
C CYS A 209 -20.89 19.38 -0.63
N THR A 210 -21.68 19.85 0.33
CA THR A 210 -22.11 19.10 1.52
C THR A 210 -23.62 19.24 1.69
N VAL A 211 -24.22 18.40 2.53
CA VAL A 211 -25.62 18.56 2.94
C VAL A 211 -25.69 19.66 3.99
N ARG A 212 -26.50 20.68 3.77
CA ARG A 212 -26.58 21.90 4.62
C ARG A 212 -28.01 22.20 5.08
N THR A 213 -29.00 21.90 4.23
CA THR A 213 -30.39 22.13 4.55
C THR A 213 -30.82 21.27 5.74
N HIS A 214 -31.49 21.85 6.72
CA HIS A 214 -31.87 21.18 7.97
C HIS A 214 -32.62 19.86 7.73
N ASP A 215 -33.64 19.87 6.86
CA ASP A 215 -34.46 18.71 6.56
C ASP A 215 -33.64 17.59 5.86
N ASN A 216 -32.70 17.99 5.01
CA ASN A 216 -31.80 17.07 4.35
C ASN A 216 -30.77 16.48 5.32
N LEU A 217 -30.29 17.25 6.30
CA LEU A 217 -29.43 16.73 7.36
C LEU A 217 -30.15 15.69 8.21
N GLU A 218 -31.40 15.95 8.58
CA GLU A 218 -32.23 14.97 9.31
C GLU A 218 -32.51 13.71 8.46
N SER A 219 -32.78 13.90 7.17
CA SER A 219 -32.93 12.77 6.23
C SER A 219 -31.66 11.95 6.13
N LEU A 220 -30.49 12.60 5.99
CA LEU A 220 -29.19 11.93 5.94
C LEU A 220 -28.91 11.14 7.23
N LYS A 221 -29.17 11.75 8.42
CA LYS A 221 -28.97 11.08 9.70
C LYS A 221 -29.81 9.80 9.85
N LYS A 222 -31.03 9.78 9.32
CA LYS A 222 -31.89 8.57 9.32
C LYS A 222 -31.30 7.39 8.52
N HIS A 223 -30.50 7.71 7.50
CA HIS A 223 -29.85 6.69 6.65
C HIS A 223 -28.45 6.31 7.13
N MET A 224 -27.97 6.98 8.18
CA MET A 224 -26.66 6.72 8.78
C MET A 224 -26.81 6.08 10.15
N SER A 225 -26.00 5.08 10.42
CA SER A 225 -25.86 4.52 11.76
C SER A 225 -24.54 5.01 12.34
N SER A 226 -24.59 5.57 13.55
CA SER A 226 -23.41 5.91 14.32
C SER A 226 -23.17 4.86 15.37
N PRO A 227 -22.05 4.13 15.33
CA PRO A 227 -21.75 3.11 16.35
C PRO A 227 -21.46 3.74 17.71
N ILE A 228 -21.66 2.98 18.76
CA ILE A 228 -21.15 3.32 20.10
C ILE A 228 -19.64 3.06 20.09
N GLU A 229 -18.85 4.08 20.42
CA GLU A 229 -17.38 4.02 20.39
C GLU A 229 -16.80 3.82 21.78
N GLU A 230 -15.85 2.89 21.91
CA GLU A 230 -15.18 2.59 23.17
C GLU A 230 -13.66 2.43 22.96
N LEU A 231 -12.88 3.12 23.77
CA LEU A 231 -11.43 2.96 23.87
C LEU A 231 -11.09 2.04 25.04
N VAL A 232 -10.50 0.90 24.75
CA VAL A 232 -10.20 -0.15 25.72
C VAL A 232 -8.71 -0.19 25.97
N ALA A 233 -8.30 0.34 27.13
CA ALA A 233 -6.94 0.25 27.62
C ALA A 233 -6.74 -1.08 28.36
N VAL A 234 -5.70 -1.81 28.02
CA VAL A 234 -5.38 -3.11 28.63
C VAL A 234 -3.98 -3.04 29.23
N LYS A 235 -3.83 -3.53 30.46
CA LYS A 235 -2.52 -3.62 31.10
C LYS A 235 -1.61 -4.61 30.37
N PRO A 236 -0.28 -4.35 30.33
CA PRO A 236 0.66 -5.33 29.82
C PRO A 236 0.65 -6.63 30.62
N ARG A 237 1.23 -7.70 30.11
CA ARG A 237 1.45 -8.94 30.87
C ARG A 237 2.30 -8.65 32.10
N GLU A 238 1.90 -9.13 33.27
CA GLU A 238 2.64 -8.89 34.53
C GLU A 238 3.93 -9.71 34.58
N ASN A 239 3.86 -10.99 34.20
CA ASN A 239 5.02 -11.90 34.18
C ASN A 239 5.19 -12.43 32.73
N ASP A 240 6.14 -11.87 31.99
CA ASP A 240 6.38 -12.25 30.60
C ASP A 240 7.64 -13.11 30.47
N VAL A 241 7.54 -14.37 30.95
CA VAL A 241 8.63 -15.35 30.93
C VAL A 241 9.16 -15.56 29.51
N PHE A 242 8.26 -15.63 28.50
CA PHE A 242 8.69 -15.80 27.12
C PHE A 242 9.58 -14.66 26.66
N LYS A 243 9.17 -13.43 26.90
CA LYS A 243 9.95 -12.23 26.56
C LYS A 243 11.30 -12.25 27.28
N GLU A 244 11.33 -12.56 28.56
CA GLU A 244 12.59 -12.66 29.32
C GLU A 244 13.55 -13.68 28.67
N LYS A 245 13.09 -14.88 28.36
CA LYS A 245 13.95 -15.93 27.78
C LYS A 245 14.44 -15.58 26.37
N VAL A 246 13.60 -14.96 25.55
CA VAL A 246 14.03 -14.46 24.23
C VAL A 246 15.05 -13.32 24.36
N LEU A 247 14.92 -12.45 25.36
CA LEU A 247 15.92 -11.41 25.64
C LEU A 247 17.23 -12.00 26.16
N ASP A 248 17.19 -13.00 27.04
CA ASP A 248 18.37 -13.72 27.51
C ASP A 248 19.15 -14.33 26.33
N ALA A 249 18.45 -15.02 25.42
CA ALA A 249 19.04 -15.58 24.19
C ALA A 249 19.65 -14.48 23.29
N ALA A 250 18.98 -13.35 23.15
CA ALA A 250 19.51 -12.22 22.38
C ALA A 250 20.76 -11.60 23.00
N ILE A 251 20.86 -11.56 24.34
CA ILE A 251 22.08 -11.14 25.07
C ILE A 251 23.24 -12.11 24.79
N GLU A 252 22.98 -13.41 24.75
CA GLU A 252 24.02 -14.37 24.38
C GLU A 252 24.52 -14.15 22.95
N ILE A 253 23.62 -13.91 22.00
CA ILE A 253 23.99 -13.56 20.61
C ILE A 253 24.81 -12.25 20.62
N GLU A 254 24.42 -11.23 21.37
CA GLU A 254 25.17 -9.97 21.49
C GLU A 254 26.60 -10.23 21.96
N LYS A 255 26.81 -11.09 22.95
CA LYS A 255 28.16 -11.46 23.44
C LYS A 255 29.01 -12.04 22.31
N HIS A 256 28.44 -12.92 21.49
CA HIS A 256 29.13 -13.50 20.33
C HIS A 256 29.46 -12.43 19.29
N VAL A 257 28.51 -11.55 18.94
CA VAL A 257 28.75 -10.42 18.04
C VAL A 257 29.90 -9.56 18.55
N ASN A 258 29.83 -9.14 19.82
CA ASN A 258 30.84 -8.27 20.45
C ASN A 258 32.23 -8.92 20.43
N LYS A 259 32.33 -10.22 20.74
CA LYS A 259 33.59 -11.00 20.70
C LYS A 259 34.25 -10.97 19.32
N HIS A 260 33.48 -11.16 18.26
CA HIS A 260 34.01 -11.19 16.89
C HIS A 260 34.29 -9.79 16.33
N VAL A 261 33.45 -8.82 16.63
CA VAL A 261 33.68 -7.39 16.30
C VAL A 261 34.94 -6.86 16.99
N ALA A 262 35.20 -7.23 18.24
CA ALA A 262 36.40 -6.82 18.99
C ALA A 262 37.69 -7.33 18.30
N LYS A 263 37.73 -8.55 17.80
CA LYS A 263 38.87 -9.12 17.04
C LYS A 263 39.21 -8.31 15.76
N LYS A 264 38.23 -7.71 15.14
CA LYS A 264 38.37 -6.92 13.89
C LYS A 264 38.30 -5.40 14.10
N ARG A 265 38.34 -4.92 15.36
CA ARG A 265 38.13 -3.51 15.73
C ARG A 265 38.97 -2.50 14.94
N ARG A 266 40.20 -2.89 14.54
CA ARG A 266 41.13 -2.01 13.81
C ARG A 266 40.72 -1.76 12.36
N THR A 267 39.96 -2.66 11.77
CA THR A 267 39.50 -2.58 10.35
C THR A 267 38.11 -1.97 10.21
N LEU A 268 37.41 -1.75 11.30
CA LEU A 268 36.03 -1.22 11.33
C LEU A 268 36.01 0.28 11.52
N THR A 269 35.11 0.97 10.79
CA THR A 269 34.82 2.39 11.02
C THR A 269 34.06 2.59 12.34
N ASP A 270 34.04 3.83 12.87
CA ASP A 270 33.32 4.12 14.12
C ASP A 270 31.81 3.97 13.94
N SER A 271 31.28 4.26 12.75
CA SER A 271 29.88 4.02 12.40
C SER A 271 29.55 2.52 12.46
N GLN A 272 30.38 1.64 11.88
CA GLN A 272 30.19 0.19 11.94
C GLN A 272 30.25 -0.34 13.37
N LYS A 273 31.21 0.12 14.17
CA LYS A 273 31.30 -0.25 15.60
C LYS A 273 30.03 0.12 16.37
N ALA A 274 29.46 1.29 16.10
CA ALA A 274 28.20 1.71 16.70
C ALA A 274 27.02 0.84 16.26
N THR A 275 26.94 0.53 14.97
CA THR A 275 25.86 -0.29 14.40
C THR A 275 25.92 -1.75 14.86
N PHE A 276 27.12 -2.32 15.07
CA PHE A 276 27.27 -3.69 15.55
C PHE A 276 27.01 -3.87 17.05
N LYS A 277 26.74 -2.80 17.78
CA LYS A 277 26.24 -2.89 19.15
C LYS A 277 24.75 -3.24 19.12
N VAL A 278 24.39 -4.44 19.53
CA VAL A 278 23.02 -4.93 19.51
C VAL A 278 22.19 -4.19 20.58
N PRO A 279 21.12 -3.49 20.19
CA PRO A 279 20.28 -2.79 21.16
C PRO A 279 19.20 -3.73 21.72
N VAL A 280 19.61 -4.66 22.61
CA VAL A 280 18.74 -5.71 23.15
C VAL A 280 17.48 -5.16 23.81
N ASN A 281 17.57 -3.99 24.44
CA ASN A 281 16.46 -3.34 25.14
C ASN A 281 15.29 -2.92 24.26
N ILE A 282 15.47 -2.83 22.94
CA ILE A 282 14.42 -2.46 21.98
C ILE A 282 14.03 -3.62 21.03
N ILE A 283 14.51 -4.84 21.29
CA ILE A 283 14.05 -6.03 20.51
C ILE A 283 12.54 -6.17 20.62
N GLY A 284 11.89 -6.50 19.51
CA GLY A 284 10.42 -6.56 19.44
C GLY A 284 9.76 -5.19 19.24
N THR A 285 10.51 -4.18 18.80
CA THR A 285 9.97 -2.85 18.43
C THR A 285 10.26 -2.51 16.98
N GLU A 286 9.56 -1.48 16.45
CA GLU A 286 9.83 -0.95 15.11
C GLU A 286 11.23 -0.33 15.00
N GLN A 287 11.73 0.26 16.09
CA GLN A 287 13.09 0.82 16.13
C GLN A 287 14.15 -0.27 15.93
N PHE A 288 13.92 -1.47 16.48
CA PHE A 288 14.79 -2.61 16.24
C PHE A 288 14.78 -3.06 14.78
N SER A 289 13.62 -3.02 14.12
CA SER A 289 13.52 -3.34 12.68
C SER A 289 14.31 -2.33 11.82
N GLN A 290 14.37 -1.07 12.22
CA GLN A 290 15.21 -0.08 11.55
C GLN A 290 16.70 -0.39 11.80
N TRP A 291 17.09 -0.66 13.04
CA TRP A 291 18.46 -1.06 13.39
C TRP A 291 18.92 -2.31 12.61
N ILE A 292 18.07 -3.34 12.47
CA ILE A 292 18.36 -4.51 11.63
C ILE A 292 18.68 -4.10 10.18
N SER A 293 17.96 -3.12 9.62
CA SER A 293 18.23 -2.62 8.28
C SER A 293 19.61 -1.97 8.17
N ASP A 294 20.00 -1.19 9.18
CA ASP A 294 21.32 -0.54 9.26
C ASP A 294 22.44 -1.57 9.51
N PHE A 295 22.15 -2.60 10.33
CA PHE A 295 23.06 -3.72 10.58
C PHE A 295 23.34 -4.53 9.30
N VAL A 296 22.30 -4.85 8.49
CA VAL A 296 22.43 -5.48 7.17
C VAL A 296 23.33 -4.65 6.26
N GLN A 297 23.16 -3.34 6.26
CA GLN A 297 24.01 -2.45 5.44
C GLN A 297 25.47 -2.50 5.91
N SER A 298 25.72 -2.46 7.20
CA SER A 298 27.06 -2.49 7.77
C SER A 298 27.76 -3.86 7.55
N ILE A 299 27.01 -4.98 7.61
CA ILE A 299 27.56 -6.29 7.29
C ILE A 299 28.07 -6.37 5.85
N ALA A 300 27.37 -5.74 4.90
CA ALA A 300 27.78 -5.73 3.50
C ALA A 300 29.09 -4.93 3.26
N GLU A 301 29.56 -4.18 4.22
CA GLU A 301 30.77 -3.34 4.15
C GLU A 301 32.01 -3.95 4.81
N VAL A 302 31.86 -5.03 5.58
CA VAL A 302 32.96 -5.70 6.25
C VAL A 302 33.51 -6.87 5.40
N ASP A 303 34.66 -7.38 5.79
CA ASP A 303 35.26 -8.55 5.12
C ASP A 303 34.35 -9.78 5.21
N ALA A 304 34.45 -10.67 4.20
CA ALA A 304 33.58 -11.84 4.10
C ALA A 304 33.69 -12.80 5.30
N SER A 305 34.81 -12.81 6.03
CA SER A 305 35.01 -13.68 7.19
C SER A 305 34.17 -13.21 8.39
N LEU A 306 34.09 -11.89 8.60
CA LEU A 306 33.25 -11.31 9.63
C LEU A 306 31.77 -11.34 9.23
N GLY A 307 31.48 -11.08 7.96
CA GLY A 307 30.12 -11.13 7.42
C GLY A 307 29.46 -12.50 7.59
N ARG A 308 30.20 -13.59 7.39
CA ARG A 308 29.70 -14.98 7.60
C ARG A 308 29.28 -15.26 9.03
N ILE A 309 29.93 -14.62 10.01
CA ILE A 309 29.60 -14.75 11.43
C ILE A 309 28.43 -13.85 11.81
N LEU A 310 28.43 -12.61 11.35
CA LEU A 310 27.41 -11.62 11.74
C LEU A 310 26.05 -11.85 11.09
N ASN A 311 26.02 -12.43 9.88
CA ASN A 311 24.76 -12.60 9.16
C ASN A 311 23.82 -13.62 9.82
N PRO A 312 24.24 -14.83 10.23
CA PRO A 312 23.41 -15.73 11.02
C PRO A 312 22.95 -15.11 12.36
N CYS A 313 23.83 -14.41 13.06
CA CYS A 313 23.45 -13.68 14.28
C CYS A 313 22.30 -12.67 14.00
N ARG A 314 22.39 -11.93 12.90
CA ARG A 314 21.34 -11.02 12.48
C ARG A 314 20.03 -11.74 12.18
N GLU A 315 20.09 -12.89 11.50
CA GLU A 315 18.89 -13.67 11.15
C GLU A 315 18.15 -14.14 12.40
N HIS A 316 18.88 -14.68 13.38
CA HIS A 316 18.30 -15.05 14.67
C HIS A 316 17.70 -13.84 15.42
N LEU A 317 18.43 -12.74 15.52
CA LEU A 317 17.93 -11.51 16.16
C LEU A 317 16.68 -10.96 15.47
N GLU A 318 16.62 -11.05 14.13
CA GLU A 318 15.42 -10.64 13.36
C GLU A 318 14.24 -11.58 13.63
N ALA A 319 14.47 -12.90 13.68
CA ALA A 319 13.45 -13.89 14.03
C ALA A 319 12.92 -13.69 15.45
N TYR A 320 13.82 -13.48 16.41
CA TYR A 320 13.45 -13.19 17.81
C TYR A 320 12.63 -11.91 17.94
N SER A 321 13.01 -10.86 17.21
CA SER A 321 12.23 -9.62 17.18
C SER A 321 10.84 -9.80 16.58
N LYS A 322 10.71 -10.55 15.48
CA LYS A 322 9.40 -10.87 14.87
C LYS A 322 8.53 -11.69 15.82
N SER A 323 9.11 -12.67 16.48
CA SER A 323 8.41 -13.50 17.46
C SER A 323 7.90 -12.66 18.62
N LEU A 324 8.71 -11.77 19.20
CA LEU A 324 8.29 -10.87 20.28
C LEU A 324 7.21 -9.88 19.85
N LEU A 325 7.28 -9.36 18.60
CA LEU A 325 6.24 -8.50 18.06
C LEU A 325 4.90 -9.24 17.98
N LEU A 326 4.91 -10.50 17.56
CA LEU A 326 3.71 -11.32 17.52
C LEU A 326 3.24 -11.71 18.92
N HIS A 327 4.16 -12.11 19.82
CA HIS A 327 3.88 -12.46 21.21
C HIS A 327 3.16 -11.34 21.97
N ARG A 328 3.56 -10.09 21.74
CA ARG A 328 2.92 -8.93 22.36
C ARG A 328 1.42 -8.88 22.08
N ASP A 329 0.99 -9.26 20.87
CA ASP A 329 -0.36 -9.04 20.38
C ASP A 329 -1.16 -10.35 20.15
N ALA A 330 -0.51 -11.53 20.21
CA ALA A 330 -1.09 -12.85 20.00
C ALA A 330 -0.76 -13.81 21.16
N ARG A 331 -1.04 -15.12 20.98
CA ARG A 331 -0.68 -16.16 21.96
C ARG A 331 0.82 -16.46 21.87
N THR A 332 1.39 -16.90 22.97
CA THR A 332 2.79 -17.31 23.02
C THR A 332 3.09 -18.47 22.06
N LYS A 333 2.17 -19.45 21.95
CA LYS A 333 2.33 -20.56 21.00
C LYS A 333 2.43 -20.11 19.54
N ASP A 334 1.74 -19.02 19.13
CA ASP A 334 1.84 -18.49 17.77
C ASP A 334 3.22 -17.82 17.56
N ALA A 335 3.77 -17.20 18.58
CA ALA A 335 5.11 -16.61 18.56
C ALA A 335 6.22 -17.65 18.54
N LEU A 336 6.06 -18.74 19.30
CA LEU A 336 6.96 -19.91 19.26
C LEU A 336 6.99 -20.53 17.88
N HIS A 337 5.84 -20.73 17.26
CA HIS A 337 5.73 -21.30 15.91
C HIS A 337 6.51 -20.49 14.86
N VAL A 338 6.61 -19.18 15.01
CA VAL A 338 7.45 -18.34 14.14
C VAL A 338 8.93 -18.70 14.30
N LEU A 339 9.39 -18.98 15.53
CA LEU A 339 10.77 -19.37 15.79
C LEU A 339 11.04 -20.79 15.31
N GLU A 340 10.13 -21.72 15.56
CA GLU A 340 10.22 -23.10 15.07
C GLU A 340 10.37 -23.15 13.55
N THR A 341 9.47 -22.45 12.83
CA THR A 341 9.52 -22.35 11.36
C THR A 341 10.86 -21.77 10.88
N PHE A 342 11.36 -20.72 11.56
CA PHE A 342 12.66 -20.12 11.22
C PHE A 342 13.81 -21.11 11.43
N ILE A 343 13.85 -21.84 12.53
CA ILE A 343 14.91 -22.82 12.82
C ILE A 343 14.86 -24.01 11.85
N ASP A 344 13.67 -24.49 11.51
CA ASP A 344 13.49 -25.53 10.51
C ASP A 344 14.07 -25.12 9.15
N GLU A 345 13.75 -23.90 8.70
CA GLU A 345 14.31 -23.33 7.46
C GLU A 345 15.82 -23.10 7.54
N PHE A 346 16.33 -22.69 8.68
CA PHE A 346 17.75 -22.45 8.92
C PHE A 346 18.57 -23.74 8.88
N ASN A 347 18.03 -24.85 9.41
CA ASN A 347 18.70 -26.16 9.48
C ASN A 347 18.70 -26.93 8.15
N ILE A 348 17.99 -26.49 7.11
CA ILE A 348 17.90 -27.21 5.82
C ILE A 348 19.22 -27.16 5.02
N VAL A 349 20.13 -26.22 5.32
CA VAL A 349 21.36 -26.00 4.54
C VAL A 349 22.62 -26.48 5.29
N PRO A 350 22.97 -27.75 5.23
CA PRO A 350 24.24 -28.27 5.78
C PRO A 350 25.43 -28.03 4.81
N PRO A 351 26.67 -27.95 5.30
CA PRO A 351 27.05 -28.04 6.72
C PRO A 351 26.90 -26.70 7.44
N LEU A 352 26.41 -26.76 8.69
CA LEU A 352 26.38 -25.61 9.58
C LEU A 352 27.82 -25.25 9.99
N GLU A 353 28.15 -23.96 9.91
CA GLU A 353 29.40 -23.44 10.47
C GLU A 353 29.32 -23.47 12.03
N GLU A 354 30.47 -23.33 12.70
CA GLU A 354 30.53 -23.31 14.18
C GLU A 354 29.59 -22.31 14.82
N MET A 355 29.42 -21.14 14.16
CA MET A 355 28.49 -20.10 14.64
C MET A 355 27.02 -20.54 14.51
N ASP A 356 26.65 -21.17 13.43
CA ASP A 356 25.29 -21.67 13.20
C ASP A 356 24.88 -22.67 14.26
N SER A 357 25.78 -23.63 14.57
CA SER A 357 25.54 -24.60 15.64
C SER A 357 25.42 -23.96 17.02
N THR A 358 26.21 -22.88 17.27
CA THR A 358 26.13 -22.12 18.52
C THR A 358 24.76 -21.43 18.65
N LEU A 359 24.26 -20.82 17.56
CA LEU A 359 22.97 -20.13 17.54
C LEU A 359 21.80 -21.08 17.73
N VAL A 360 21.86 -22.27 17.12
CA VAL A 360 20.86 -23.34 17.33
C VAL A 360 20.84 -23.77 18.80
N ASN A 361 22.00 -23.99 19.42
CA ASN A 361 22.07 -24.35 20.84
C ASN A 361 21.46 -23.25 21.75
N ILE A 362 21.72 -21.96 21.45
CA ILE A 362 21.12 -20.83 22.20
C ILE A 362 19.59 -20.88 22.09
N TYR A 363 19.05 -21.17 20.89
CA TYR A 363 17.62 -21.32 20.69
C TYR A 363 17.04 -22.51 21.47
N GLU A 364 17.68 -23.67 21.42
CA GLU A 364 17.22 -24.87 22.13
C GLU A 364 17.21 -24.65 23.65
N GLU A 365 18.27 -24.04 24.20
CA GLU A 365 18.35 -23.70 25.63
C GLU A 365 17.25 -22.71 26.03
N MET A 366 17.01 -21.70 25.23
CA MET A 366 15.92 -20.72 25.42
C MET A 366 14.57 -21.43 25.46
N THR A 367 14.31 -22.33 24.50
CA THR A 367 13.03 -23.04 24.39
C THR A 367 12.79 -23.96 25.57
N ILE A 368 13.80 -24.77 25.97
CA ILE A 368 13.73 -25.66 27.12
C ILE A 368 13.49 -24.84 28.40
N THR A 369 14.25 -23.74 28.59
CA THR A 369 14.13 -22.90 29.77
C THR A 369 12.76 -22.23 29.87
N TYR A 370 12.20 -21.81 28.72
CA TYR A 370 10.84 -21.29 28.66
C TYR A 370 9.80 -22.35 29.06
N GLN A 371 9.85 -23.55 28.46
CA GLN A 371 8.90 -24.64 28.74
C GLN A 371 8.86 -25.04 30.22
N VAL A 372 10.00 -25.03 30.89
CA VAL A 372 10.09 -25.35 32.34
C VAL A 372 9.45 -24.25 33.20
N ASN A 373 9.48 -22.99 32.75
CA ASN A 373 9.03 -21.85 33.53
C ASN A 373 7.70 -21.23 33.02
N GLU A 374 7.03 -21.87 32.05
CA GLU A 374 5.78 -21.38 31.51
C GLU A 374 4.68 -21.30 32.59
N ASP A 375 4.08 -20.11 32.76
CA ASP A 375 3.02 -19.85 33.71
C ASP A 375 1.60 -20.04 33.17
N GLY A 376 1.48 -20.31 31.86
CA GLY A 376 0.21 -20.51 31.17
C GLY A 376 -0.67 -19.27 31.07
N SER A 377 -0.14 -18.06 31.36
CA SER A 377 -0.92 -16.84 31.34
C SER A 377 -1.36 -16.46 29.91
N GLU A 378 -2.66 -16.20 29.76
CA GLU A 378 -3.20 -15.71 28.46
C GLU A 378 -2.87 -14.22 28.26
N ASN A 379 -2.78 -13.83 26.98
CA ASN A 379 -2.61 -12.41 26.63
C ASN A 379 -3.84 -11.59 27.08
N PRO A 380 -3.68 -10.59 27.97
CA PRO A 380 -4.80 -9.81 28.51
C PRO A 380 -5.65 -9.13 27.42
N LYS A 381 -5.03 -8.72 26.31
CA LYS A 381 -5.74 -8.14 25.15
C LYS A 381 -6.63 -9.16 24.47
N LEU A 382 -6.18 -10.41 24.30
CA LEU A 382 -6.97 -11.49 23.73
C LEU A 382 -8.15 -11.85 24.66
N VAL A 383 -7.91 -11.91 25.97
CA VAL A 383 -8.97 -12.14 26.98
C VAL A 383 -10.06 -11.08 26.83
N ARG A 384 -9.67 -9.79 26.78
CA ARG A 384 -10.63 -8.70 26.64
C ARG A 384 -11.36 -8.74 25.30
N MET A 385 -10.65 -8.97 24.20
CA MET A 385 -11.27 -9.13 22.87
C MET A 385 -12.22 -10.33 22.83
N GLY A 386 -11.85 -11.44 23.45
CA GLY A 386 -12.72 -12.63 23.56
C GLY A 386 -14.04 -12.35 24.30
N GLN A 387 -13.98 -11.57 25.37
CA GLN A 387 -15.19 -11.12 26.08
C GLN A 387 -16.11 -10.31 25.16
N ILE A 388 -15.57 -9.33 24.43
CA ILE A 388 -16.31 -8.47 23.49
C ILE A 388 -16.92 -9.30 22.37
N LEU A 389 -16.15 -10.22 21.77
CA LEU A 389 -16.64 -11.11 20.70
C LEU A 389 -17.76 -12.01 21.19
N ASN A 390 -17.63 -12.57 22.40
CA ASN A 390 -18.64 -13.42 23.00
C ASN A 390 -19.94 -12.63 23.28
N GLU A 391 -19.83 -11.46 23.90
CA GLU A 391 -20.96 -10.60 24.26
C GLU A 391 -21.77 -10.17 23.02
N ILE A 392 -21.10 -9.73 21.94
CA ILE A 392 -21.78 -9.07 20.82
C ILE A 392 -22.11 -10.04 19.69
N LEU A 393 -21.24 -11.01 19.41
CA LEU A 393 -21.37 -11.86 18.24
C LEU A 393 -21.84 -13.27 18.55
N VAL A 394 -21.38 -13.92 19.62
CA VAL A 394 -21.72 -15.33 19.87
C VAL A 394 -23.21 -15.50 20.12
N PHE A 395 -23.81 -14.61 20.91
CA PHE A 395 -25.25 -14.67 21.26
C PHE A 395 -26.18 -14.13 20.14
N ASN A 396 -25.67 -13.54 19.11
CA ASN A 396 -26.46 -13.03 17.96
C ASN A 396 -26.03 -13.70 16.66
N ALA A 397 -26.73 -14.71 16.21
CA ALA A 397 -26.38 -15.52 15.03
C ALA A 397 -26.25 -14.70 13.73
N ASN A 398 -26.97 -13.59 13.61
CA ASN A 398 -26.95 -12.72 12.43
C ASN A 398 -25.87 -11.63 12.51
N ALA A 399 -25.25 -11.44 13.68
CA ALA A 399 -24.24 -10.41 13.85
C ALA A 399 -22.94 -10.76 13.13
N ARG A 400 -22.30 -9.73 12.56
CA ARG A 400 -21.04 -9.78 11.81
C ARG A 400 -20.05 -8.84 12.47
N GLY A 401 -18.78 -9.23 12.46
CA GLY A 401 -17.69 -8.41 12.97
C GLY A 401 -16.50 -8.31 12.03
N ILE A 402 -15.79 -7.19 12.10
CA ILE A 402 -14.52 -7.02 11.45
C ILE A 402 -13.47 -6.56 12.47
N ILE A 403 -12.29 -7.16 12.40
CA ILE A 403 -11.15 -6.83 13.26
C ILE A 403 -10.00 -6.32 12.38
N PHE A 404 -9.61 -5.07 12.56
CA PHE A 404 -8.47 -4.48 11.86
C PHE A 404 -7.19 -4.66 12.65
N VAL A 405 -6.16 -5.16 11.96
CA VAL A 405 -4.83 -5.43 12.52
C VAL A 405 -3.73 -4.87 11.61
N LYS A 406 -2.54 -4.70 12.18
CA LYS A 406 -1.41 -4.07 11.48
C LYS A 406 -0.73 -5.01 10.49
N THR A 407 -0.55 -6.29 10.82
CA THR A 407 0.23 -7.26 10.04
C THR A 407 -0.57 -8.49 9.67
N ARG A 408 -0.12 -9.19 8.63
CA ARG A 408 -0.73 -10.45 8.16
C ARG A 408 -0.51 -11.57 9.14
N GLU A 409 0.68 -11.64 9.71
CA GLU A 409 1.06 -12.64 10.71
C GLU A 409 0.15 -12.56 11.94
N LEU A 410 -0.17 -11.33 12.38
CA LEU A 410 -1.13 -11.13 13.46
C LEU A 410 -2.55 -11.54 13.04
N ALA A 411 -2.96 -11.23 11.80
CA ALA A 411 -4.26 -11.65 11.29
C ALA A 411 -4.40 -13.17 11.27
N ASP A 412 -3.38 -13.90 10.80
CA ASP A 412 -3.36 -15.37 10.79
C ASP A 412 -3.42 -15.95 12.22
N ALA A 413 -2.64 -15.38 13.14
CA ALA A 413 -2.64 -15.81 14.54
C ALA A 413 -4.01 -15.64 15.21
N LEU A 414 -4.67 -14.49 14.97
CA LEU A 414 -6.00 -14.24 15.54
C LEU A 414 -7.08 -15.12 14.91
N VAL A 415 -7.02 -15.42 13.61
CA VAL A 415 -7.92 -16.40 12.96
C VAL A 415 -7.78 -17.76 13.61
N LYS A 416 -6.53 -18.24 13.79
CA LYS A 416 -6.26 -19.51 14.49
C LYS A 416 -6.79 -19.48 15.92
N TRP A 417 -6.53 -18.40 16.65
CA TRP A 417 -7.00 -18.26 18.03
C TRP A 417 -8.53 -18.34 18.14
N ILE A 418 -9.29 -17.60 17.30
CA ILE A 418 -10.75 -17.63 17.32
C ILE A 418 -11.27 -19.02 16.96
N ASN A 419 -10.75 -19.64 15.90
CA ASN A 419 -11.24 -20.91 15.39
C ASN A 419 -10.87 -22.12 16.28
N GLU A 420 -9.81 -22.01 17.07
CA GLU A 420 -9.40 -23.01 18.05
C GLU A 420 -10.09 -22.85 19.43
N SER A 421 -10.63 -21.66 19.70
CA SER A 421 -11.30 -21.39 20.97
C SER A 421 -12.68 -22.04 21.03
N ASP A 422 -12.94 -22.86 22.07
CA ASP A 422 -14.24 -23.54 22.24
C ASP A 422 -15.43 -22.58 22.29
N LYS A 423 -15.23 -21.37 22.83
CA LYS A 423 -16.28 -20.35 22.95
C LYS A 423 -16.48 -19.55 21.67
N LEU A 424 -15.43 -19.37 20.87
CA LEU A 424 -15.45 -18.45 19.72
C LEU A 424 -15.47 -19.16 18.36
N LYS A 425 -15.15 -20.44 18.27
CA LYS A 425 -15.09 -21.20 17.00
C LYS A 425 -16.38 -21.15 16.17
N VAL A 426 -17.54 -20.92 16.81
CA VAL A 426 -18.82 -20.72 16.13
C VAL A 426 -18.83 -19.48 15.22
N LEU A 427 -17.92 -18.53 15.43
CA LEU A 427 -17.78 -17.34 14.61
C LEU A 427 -17.14 -17.64 13.26
N ASN A 428 -16.43 -18.76 13.13
CA ASN A 428 -15.76 -19.21 11.91
C ASN A 428 -14.98 -18.06 11.25
N ALA A 429 -13.98 -17.54 11.96
CA ALA A 429 -13.21 -16.38 11.52
C ALA A 429 -12.39 -16.69 10.26
N ASN A 430 -12.26 -15.72 9.37
CA ASN A 430 -11.42 -15.81 8.18
C ASN A 430 -10.58 -14.55 8.02
N ILE A 431 -9.47 -14.69 7.28
CA ILE A 431 -8.53 -13.60 6.98
C ILE A 431 -8.97 -12.82 5.75
N PHE A 432 -8.68 -11.50 5.74
CA PHE A 432 -8.81 -10.66 4.56
C PHE A 432 -7.61 -9.70 4.46
N VAL A 433 -6.65 -10.03 3.61
CA VAL A 433 -5.38 -9.30 3.47
C VAL A 433 -5.07 -8.99 2.02
N GLY A 434 -4.20 -8.00 1.81
CA GLY A 434 -3.79 -7.58 0.48
C GLY A 434 -3.06 -8.67 -0.31
N GLN A 435 -3.04 -8.49 -1.62
CA GLN A 435 -2.26 -9.33 -2.53
C GLN A 435 -0.76 -9.13 -2.24
N SER A 436 0.02 -10.21 -2.27
CA SER A 436 1.47 -10.13 -2.31
C SER A 436 2.00 -10.83 -3.54
N VAL A 437 3.08 -10.32 -4.08
CA VAL A 437 3.81 -10.97 -5.17
C VAL A 437 4.49 -12.22 -4.58
N GLY A 438 3.89 -13.36 -4.84
CA GLY A 438 4.36 -14.69 -4.39
C GLY A 438 3.49 -15.29 -3.27
N SER A 439 2.95 -16.47 -3.54
CA SER A 439 2.15 -17.26 -2.59
C SER A 439 2.91 -17.67 -1.31
N SER A 440 4.24 -17.66 -1.36
CA SER A 440 5.12 -17.97 -0.23
C SER A 440 5.17 -16.90 0.87
N ARG A 441 4.55 -15.73 0.66
CA ARG A 441 4.55 -14.60 1.61
C ARG A 441 3.18 -14.28 2.22
N GLY A 442 2.25 -15.25 2.25
CA GLY A 442 0.97 -15.12 2.96
C GLY A 442 -0.04 -14.13 2.38
N GLY A 443 0.07 -13.73 1.09
CA GLY A 443 -0.93 -12.87 0.44
C GLY A 443 -2.12 -13.65 -0.10
N MET A 444 -3.30 -13.01 -0.14
CA MET A 444 -4.49 -13.60 -0.75
C MET A 444 -4.55 -13.30 -2.25
N THR A 445 -4.95 -14.30 -3.03
CA THR A 445 -5.31 -14.09 -4.44
C THR A 445 -6.65 -13.34 -4.54
N LYS A 446 -6.91 -12.70 -5.69
CA LYS A 446 -8.19 -11.99 -5.95
C LYS A 446 -9.42 -12.91 -5.78
N CYS A 447 -9.32 -14.16 -6.24
CA CYS A 447 -10.37 -15.16 -6.05
C CYS A 447 -10.66 -15.38 -4.57
N ARG A 448 -9.63 -15.67 -3.77
CA ARG A 448 -9.77 -15.89 -2.33
C ARG A 448 -10.34 -14.67 -1.59
N GLN A 449 -9.94 -13.45 -1.99
CA GLN A 449 -10.52 -12.23 -1.42
C GLN A 449 -12.02 -12.12 -1.70
N ARG A 450 -12.44 -12.37 -2.96
CA ARG A 450 -13.87 -12.37 -3.33
C ARG A 450 -14.66 -13.44 -2.59
N ASP A 451 -14.14 -14.66 -2.57
CA ASP A 451 -14.78 -15.80 -1.89
C ASP A 451 -14.94 -15.53 -0.38
N ALA A 452 -13.93 -14.93 0.27
CA ALA A 452 -14.00 -14.54 1.68
C ALA A 452 -15.10 -13.51 1.95
N LEU A 453 -15.27 -12.51 1.07
CA LEU A 453 -16.34 -11.50 1.20
C LEU A 453 -17.73 -12.10 0.92
N GLU A 454 -17.87 -12.99 -0.06
CA GLU A 454 -19.12 -13.68 -0.33
C GLU A 454 -19.53 -14.61 0.83
N CYS A 455 -18.59 -15.37 1.38
CA CYS A 455 -18.81 -16.20 2.57
C CYS A 455 -19.17 -15.36 3.80
N PHE A 456 -18.54 -14.19 3.96
CA PHE A 456 -18.88 -13.26 5.04
C PHE A 456 -20.29 -12.67 4.85
N LYS A 457 -20.65 -12.27 3.64
CA LYS A 457 -21.98 -11.77 3.30
C LYS A 457 -23.04 -12.85 3.51
N GLY A 458 -22.77 -14.10 3.12
CA GLY A 458 -23.65 -15.25 3.32
C GLY A 458 -23.72 -15.76 4.77
N GLY A 459 -22.80 -15.31 5.66
CA GLY A 459 -22.80 -15.68 7.07
C GLY A 459 -22.05 -16.95 7.42
N LEU A 460 -21.36 -17.56 6.46
CA LEU A 460 -20.48 -18.70 6.73
C LEU A 460 -19.31 -18.27 7.63
N HIS A 461 -18.70 -17.12 7.31
CA HIS A 461 -17.75 -16.45 8.17
C HIS A 461 -18.44 -15.29 8.87
N ARG A 462 -18.42 -15.28 10.19
CA ARG A 462 -19.09 -14.24 10.98
C ARG A 462 -18.12 -13.15 11.45
N VAL A 463 -16.82 -13.44 11.39
CA VAL A 463 -15.73 -12.50 11.68
C VAL A 463 -14.73 -12.51 10.54
N ILE A 464 -14.38 -11.32 10.09
CA ILE A 464 -13.22 -11.10 9.19
C ILE A 464 -12.11 -10.39 9.97
N ILE A 465 -10.88 -10.91 9.86
CA ILE A 465 -9.69 -10.25 10.38
C ILE A 465 -8.92 -9.68 9.19
N ALA A 466 -8.77 -8.36 9.18
CA ALA A 466 -8.29 -7.62 8.02
C ALA A 466 -7.12 -6.69 8.33
N THR A 467 -6.24 -6.50 7.35
CA THR A 467 -5.30 -5.39 7.35
C THR A 467 -5.95 -4.14 6.72
N SER A 468 -5.21 -3.03 6.62
CA SER A 468 -5.70 -1.75 6.05
C SER A 468 -6.39 -1.85 4.68
N VAL A 469 -6.17 -2.92 3.92
CA VAL A 469 -6.86 -3.18 2.63
C VAL A 469 -8.39 -3.18 2.74
N ALA A 470 -8.94 -3.51 3.90
CA ALA A 470 -10.39 -3.50 4.13
C ALA A 470 -10.91 -2.19 4.74
N GLU A 471 -10.03 -1.24 5.06
CA GLU A 471 -10.45 0.07 5.58
C GLU A 471 -11.17 0.86 4.51
N GLU A 472 -10.69 0.82 3.25
CA GLU A 472 -11.17 1.65 2.15
C GLU A 472 -11.86 0.83 1.05
N GLY A 473 -12.93 1.37 0.53
CA GLY A 473 -13.47 1.13 -0.79
C GLY A 473 -14.20 -0.19 -1.04
N LEU A 474 -14.11 -1.20 -0.20
CA LEU A 474 -14.78 -2.47 -0.43
C LEU A 474 -16.22 -2.47 0.09
N ASP A 475 -17.14 -3.12 -0.64
CA ASP A 475 -18.50 -3.38 -0.15
C ASP A 475 -18.50 -4.54 0.85
N ILE A 476 -18.17 -4.22 2.09
CA ILE A 476 -18.25 -5.16 3.20
C ILE A 476 -19.67 -5.09 3.77
N HIS A 477 -20.28 -6.27 4.01
CA HIS A 477 -21.58 -6.38 4.64
C HIS A 477 -21.64 -5.56 5.94
N LYS A 478 -22.83 -5.05 6.29
CA LYS A 478 -23.08 -4.30 7.52
C LYS A 478 -22.56 -5.06 8.74
N CYS A 479 -21.65 -4.44 9.49
CA CYS A 479 -21.09 -5.04 10.70
C CYS A 479 -21.79 -4.50 11.95
N ASN A 480 -22.02 -5.40 12.92
CA ASN A 480 -22.46 -5.05 14.26
C ASN A 480 -21.29 -4.69 15.16
N LEU A 481 -20.10 -5.17 14.82
CA LEU A 481 -18.88 -4.98 15.59
C LEU A 481 -17.72 -4.62 14.68
N VAL A 482 -17.01 -3.56 15.02
CA VAL A 482 -15.71 -3.21 14.44
C VAL A 482 -14.71 -3.08 15.58
N ILE A 483 -13.58 -3.78 15.46
CA ILE A 483 -12.48 -3.70 16.43
C ILE A 483 -11.23 -3.22 15.68
N ARG A 484 -10.54 -2.23 16.19
CA ARG A 484 -9.16 -1.90 15.83
C ARG A 484 -8.24 -2.43 16.92
N TYR A 485 -7.52 -3.47 16.60
CA TYR A 485 -6.68 -4.19 17.55
C TYR A 485 -5.21 -3.82 17.32
N GLU A 486 -4.64 -3.08 18.26
CA GLU A 486 -3.26 -2.53 18.18
C GLU A 486 -2.97 -1.81 16.85
N HIS A 487 -4.01 -1.24 16.24
CA HIS A 487 -3.92 -0.65 14.90
C HIS A 487 -4.70 0.66 14.79
N VAL A 488 -3.98 1.77 14.71
CA VAL A 488 -4.52 3.11 14.43
C VAL A 488 -3.64 3.81 13.41
N THR A 489 -4.23 4.33 12.33
CA THR A 489 -3.54 5.03 11.24
C THR A 489 -3.76 6.54 11.33
N ASN A 490 -4.70 7.09 10.59
CA ASN A 490 -5.01 8.51 10.53
C ASN A 490 -6.51 8.74 10.72
N GLU A 491 -6.92 10.03 10.71
CA GLU A 491 -8.31 10.44 10.90
C GLU A 491 -9.25 9.94 9.79
N ILE A 492 -8.76 9.81 8.55
CA ILE A 492 -9.56 9.34 7.41
C ILE A 492 -9.85 7.84 7.56
N ALA A 493 -8.82 7.04 7.85
CA ALA A 493 -8.98 5.60 8.08
C ALA A 493 -9.87 5.29 9.31
N ARG A 494 -9.86 6.18 10.33
CA ARG A 494 -10.82 6.12 11.45
C ARG A 494 -12.26 6.24 10.93
N LEU A 495 -12.57 7.29 10.16
CA LEU A 495 -13.91 7.50 9.59
C LEU A 495 -14.35 6.34 8.70
N GLN A 496 -13.47 5.80 7.88
CA GLN A 496 -13.76 4.71 6.97
C GLN A 496 -13.99 3.39 7.70
N SER A 497 -13.13 3.04 8.67
CA SER A 497 -13.30 1.82 9.48
C SER A 497 -14.56 1.90 10.36
N ARG A 498 -14.82 3.06 10.99
CA ARG A 498 -16.07 3.31 11.72
C ARG A 498 -17.29 3.19 10.82
N GLY A 499 -17.20 3.68 9.60
CA GLY A 499 -18.24 3.55 8.58
C GLY A 499 -18.53 2.10 8.13
N ARG A 500 -17.81 1.08 8.62
CA ARG A 500 -18.15 -0.34 8.46
C ARG A 500 -19.17 -0.81 9.48
N ALA A 501 -19.25 -0.17 10.65
CA ALA A 501 -20.23 -0.45 11.69
C ALA A 501 -21.59 0.17 11.32
N ARG A 502 -22.36 -0.49 10.44
CA ARG A 502 -23.59 0.02 9.84
C ARG A 502 -24.87 -0.66 10.34
N ALA A 503 -24.76 -1.71 11.14
CA ALA A 503 -25.92 -2.36 11.72
C ALA A 503 -26.51 -1.49 12.85
N GLU A 504 -27.80 -1.68 13.15
CA GLU A 504 -28.41 -1.07 14.32
C GLU A 504 -27.67 -1.49 15.59
N HIS A 505 -27.48 -0.56 16.51
CA HIS A 505 -26.74 -0.77 17.76
C HIS A 505 -25.32 -1.31 17.56
N SER A 506 -24.67 -0.94 16.45
CA SER A 506 -23.30 -1.35 16.18
C SER A 506 -22.32 -0.72 17.17
N ARG A 507 -21.22 -1.42 17.44
CA ARG A 507 -20.17 -0.98 18.37
C ARG A 507 -18.81 -0.92 17.65
N TYR A 508 -18.03 0.07 18.04
CA TYR A 508 -16.68 0.31 17.52
C TYR A 508 -15.70 0.37 18.69
N PHE A 509 -14.71 -0.52 18.69
CA PHE A 509 -13.70 -0.61 19.73
C PHE A 509 -12.31 -0.33 19.18
N VAL A 510 -11.51 0.34 20.01
CA VAL A 510 -10.06 0.37 19.86
C VAL A 510 -9.45 -0.31 21.07
N ILE A 511 -8.84 -1.48 20.86
CA ILE A 511 -8.21 -2.27 21.94
C ILE A 511 -6.70 -2.09 21.81
N SER A 512 -6.07 -1.64 22.86
CA SER A 512 -4.62 -1.42 22.88
C SER A 512 -4.07 -1.50 24.31
N GLU A 513 -2.76 -1.79 24.38
CA GLU A 513 -2.02 -1.73 25.63
C GLU A 513 -1.87 -0.27 26.11
N GLU A 514 -2.01 -0.03 27.42
CA GLU A 514 -1.99 1.31 28.01
C GLU A 514 -0.74 2.13 27.66
N VAL A 515 0.40 1.47 27.53
CA VAL A 515 1.70 2.12 27.27
C VAL A 515 2.08 2.24 25.79
N SER A 516 1.22 1.76 24.88
CA SER A 516 1.56 1.67 23.42
C SER A 516 1.50 3.02 22.69
N GLY A 517 0.84 4.05 23.26
CA GLY A 517 0.58 5.34 22.62
C GLY A 517 -0.51 5.30 21.52
N ILE A 518 -1.12 4.14 21.27
CA ILE A 518 -2.15 3.98 20.23
C ILE A 518 -3.46 4.68 20.61
N LEU A 519 -3.84 4.63 21.89
CA LEU A 519 -5.05 5.30 22.35
C LEU A 519 -4.92 6.83 22.29
N GLU A 520 -3.74 7.37 22.59
CA GLU A 520 -3.44 8.80 22.43
C GLU A 520 -3.52 9.22 20.97
N LYS A 521 -3.00 8.37 20.07
CA LYS A 521 -3.10 8.59 18.63
C LYS A 521 -4.56 8.56 18.15
N GLU A 522 -5.39 7.65 18.66
CA GLU A 522 -6.82 7.61 18.33
C GLU A 522 -7.55 8.84 18.84
N LYS A 523 -7.29 9.29 20.06
CA LYS A 523 -7.83 10.54 20.59
C LYS A 523 -7.41 11.76 19.75
N LYS A 524 -6.17 11.76 19.24
CA LYS A 524 -5.72 12.79 18.30
C LYS A 524 -6.50 12.74 17.00
N ASN A 525 -6.70 11.56 16.42
CA ASN A 525 -7.51 11.38 15.20
C ASN A 525 -8.96 11.86 15.41
N GLN A 526 -9.54 11.60 16.57
CA GLN A 526 -10.87 12.09 16.94
C GLN A 526 -10.91 13.64 16.95
N ARG A 527 -9.92 14.29 17.56
CA ARG A 527 -9.82 15.76 17.54
C ARG A 527 -9.63 16.30 16.13
N CYS A 528 -8.86 15.61 15.27
CA CYS A 528 -8.71 16.00 13.87
C CYS A 528 -10.04 15.88 13.10
N GLU A 529 -10.85 14.86 13.37
CA GLU A 529 -12.19 14.71 12.81
C GLU A 529 -13.14 15.83 13.29
N GLU A 530 -13.15 16.13 14.57
CA GLU A 530 -13.93 17.23 15.16
C GLU A 530 -13.52 18.59 14.56
N LEU A 531 -12.21 18.82 14.42
CA LEU A 531 -11.68 20.01 13.78
C LEU A 531 -12.16 20.11 12.33
N MET A 532 -12.04 19.04 11.53
CA MET A 532 -12.53 19.03 10.15
C MET A 532 -14.01 19.39 10.07
N ASN A 533 -14.84 18.82 10.95
CA ASN A 533 -16.28 19.09 11.00
C ASN A 533 -16.59 20.58 11.33
N THR A 534 -15.70 21.26 12.06
CA THR A 534 -15.79 22.69 12.36
C THR A 534 -15.28 23.54 11.20
N LEU A 535 -14.22 23.11 10.52
CA LEU A 535 -13.58 23.89 9.46
C LEU A 535 -14.33 23.83 8.13
N VAL A 536 -15.00 22.72 7.82
CA VAL A 536 -15.74 22.55 6.55
C VAL A 536 -16.82 23.64 6.35
N PRO A 537 -17.72 23.92 7.31
CA PRO A 537 -18.69 25.01 7.17
C PRO A 537 -18.03 26.37 6.99
N ARG A 538 -16.94 26.67 7.74
CA ARG A 538 -16.18 27.93 7.62
C ARG A 538 -15.53 28.07 6.25
N LEU A 539 -15.00 27.00 5.71
CA LEU A 539 -14.45 26.99 4.34
C LEU A 539 -15.54 27.23 3.30
N GLN A 540 -16.71 26.62 3.45
CA GLN A 540 -17.85 26.83 2.55
C GLN A 540 -18.35 28.29 2.57
N GLU A 541 -18.50 28.87 3.75
CA GLU A 541 -18.85 30.29 3.90
C GLU A 541 -17.82 31.19 3.22
N TYR A 542 -16.54 30.90 3.36
CA TYR A 542 -15.48 31.60 2.64
C TYR A 542 -15.64 31.49 1.11
N LEU A 543 -15.89 30.28 0.60
CA LEU A 543 -16.04 30.04 -0.84
C LEU A 543 -17.25 30.79 -1.43
N GLU A 544 -18.35 30.89 -0.69
CA GLU A 544 -19.58 31.61 -1.11
C GLU A 544 -19.38 33.11 -1.10
N ASN A 545 -18.83 33.66 -0.01
CA ASN A 545 -18.65 35.08 0.17
C ASN A 545 -17.51 35.68 -0.68
N SER A 546 -16.58 34.84 -1.14
CA SER A 546 -15.35 35.28 -1.79
C SER A 546 -15.05 34.50 -3.06
N ALA A 547 -16.06 34.19 -3.87
CA ALA A 547 -15.90 33.33 -5.06
C ALA A 547 -14.80 33.80 -6.03
N ASN A 548 -14.76 35.12 -6.34
CA ASN A 548 -13.72 35.70 -7.21
C ASN A 548 -12.32 35.65 -6.56
N SER A 549 -12.25 35.82 -5.25
CA SER A 549 -11.00 35.68 -4.50
C SER A 549 -10.51 34.24 -4.50
N TRP A 550 -11.42 33.27 -4.34
CA TRP A 550 -11.09 31.84 -4.42
C TRP A 550 -10.56 31.44 -5.78
N ASP A 551 -11.13 31.91 -6.88
CA ASP A 551 -10.63 31.60 -8.22
C ASP A 551 -9.18 32.08 -8.41
N SER A 552 -8.84 33.27 -7.89
CA SER A 552 -7.47 33.81 -7.91
C SER A 552 -6.53 33.06 -6.97
N GLU A 553 -6.96 32.75 -5.74
CA GLU A 553 -6.19 31.99 -4.77
C GLU A 553 -5.93 30.58 -5.27
N ARG A 554 -6.95 29.90 -5.81
CA ARG A 554 -6.84 28.57 -6.39
C ARG A 554 -5.78 28.53 -7.50
N ARG A 555 -5.83 29.49 -8.44
CA ARG A 555 -4.82 29.59 -9.51
C ARG A 555 -3.42 29.85 -8.96
N HIS A 556 -3.29 30.70 -7.96
CA HIS A 556 -2.02 30.96 -7.29
C HIS A 556 -1.44 29.68 -6.65
N MET A 557 -2.27 28.93 -5.92
CA MET A 557 -1.87 27.65 -5.32
C MET A 557 -1.46 26.61 -6.37
N GLN A 558 -2.16 26.53 -7.50
CA GLN A 558 -1.83 25.64 -8.62
C GLN A 558 -0.44 25.97 -9.20
N LEU A 559 -0.15 27.25 -9.43
CA LEU A 559 1.16 27.72 -9.89
C LEU A 559 2.27 27.45 -8.87
N GLN A 560 2.00 27.64 -7.59
CA GLN A 560 2.94 27.34 -6.51
C GLN A 560 3.26 25.84 -6.47
N MET A 561 2.25 24.97 -6.54
CA MET A 561 2.44 23.51 -6.54
C MET A 561 3.24 23.05 -7.78
N LYS A 562 3.03 23.67 -8.94
CA LYS A 562 3.83 23.42 -10.16
C LYS A 562 5.29 23.77 -9.93
N LYS A 563 5.57 24.96 -9.39
CA LYS A 563 6.94 25.40 -9.05
C LYS A 563 7.62 24.48 -8.03
N GLU A 564 6.88 24.08 -6.96
CA GLU A 564 7.40 23.13 -5.96
C GLU A 564 7.81 21.79 -6.60
N LEU A 565 7.05 21.33 -7.59
CA LEU A 565 7.38 20.12 -8.32
C LEU A 565 8.60 20.29 -9.22
N GLU A 566 8.67 21.40 -9.96
CA GLU A 566 9.81 21.73 -10.84
C GLU A 566 11.10 21.85 -10.03
N CYS A 567 11.08 22.53 -8.89
CA CYS A 567 12.23 22.59 -7.96
C CYS A 567 12.67 21.21 -7.48
N LYS A 568 11.71 20.33 -7.10
CA LYS A 568 12.04 18.96 -6.68
C LYS A 568 12.65 18.11 -7.81
N VAL A 569 12.20 18.32 -9.04
CA VAL A 569 12.77 17.64 -10.22
C VAL A 569 14.19 18.16 -10.48
N GLU A 570 14.38 19.47 -10.38
CA GLU A 570 15.70 20.07 -10.58
C GLU A 570 16.70 19.69 -9.47
N GLU A 571 16.28 19.69 -8.20
CA GLU A 571 17.09 19.18 -7.09
C GLU A 571 17.51 17.71 -7.31
N ARG A 572 16.63 16.89 -7.87
CA ARG A 572 16.97 15.50 -8.22
C ARG A 572 17.99 15.44 -9.33
N ARG A 573 17.87 16.27 -10.38
CA ARG A 573 18.85 16.35 -11.49
C ARG A 573 20.21 16.78 -11.01
N LEU A 574 20.28 17.77 -10.13
CA LEU A 574 21.53 18.26 -9.53
C LEU A 574 22.22 17.21 -8.63
N ASN A 575 21.46 16.28 -8.08
CA ASN A 575 21.95 15.19 -7.24
C ASN A 575 22.20 13.88 -8.01
N VAL A 576 22.08 13.88 -9.35
CA VAL A 576 22.39 12.71 -10.18
C VAL A 576 23.90 12.47 -10.16
N ILE A 577 24.29 11.25 -9.85
CA ILE A 577 25.68 10.77 -9.89
C ILE A 577 25.86 10.05 -11.23
N ASP A 578 26.89 10.40 -11.98
CA ASP A 578 27.11 9.89 -13.37
C ASP A 578 27.24 8.37 -13.43
N GLU A 579 27.77 7.72 -12.40
CA GLU A 579 27.94 6.28 -12.38
C GLU A 579 27.80 5.72 -10.96
N MET A 580 27.04 4.62 -10.86
CA MET A 580 26.85 3.89 -9.61
C MET A 580 27.08 2.40 -9.83
N GLU A 581 27.67 1.74 -8.84
CA GLU A 581 27.87 0.30 -8.83
C GLU A 581 26.74 -0.40 -8.09
N PHE A 582 26.22 -1.46 -8.67
CA PHE A 582 25.23 -2.34 -8.07
C PHE A 582 25.92 -3.60 -7.56
N LYS A 583 25.98 -3.73 -6.22
CA LYS A 583 26.61 -4.85 -5.54
C LYS A 583 25.57 -5.73 -4.86
N CYS A 584 25.85 -7.02 -4.74
CA CYS A 584 24.98 -7.91 -3.95
C CYS A 584 24.88 -7.40 -2.51
N LEU A 585 23.66 -7.28 -1.99
CA LEU A 585 23.44 -6.76 -0.64
C LEU A 585 24.02 -7.69 0.45
N ASN A 586 24.16 -9.00 0.15
CA ASN A 586 24.60 -10.00 1.13
C ASN A 586 26.13 -10.13 1.20
N CYS A 587 26.80 -10.32 0.05
CA CYS A 587 28.24 -10.58 0.01
C CYS A 587 29.06 -9.36 -0.48
N GLY A 588 28.43 -8.30 -0.97
CA GLY A 588 29.11 -7.13 -1.49
C GLY A 588 29.74 -7.31 -2.88
N SER A 589 29.65 -8.50 -3.51
CA SER A 589 30.18 -8.73 -4.84
C SER A 589 29.58 -7.80 -5.86
N PHE A 590 30.39 -7.22 -6.72
CA PHE A 590 29.96 -6.35 -7.83
C PHE A 590 29.13 -7.15 -8.83
N ILE A 591 28.00 -6.63 -9.24
CA ILE A 591 27.14 -7.28 -10.25
C ILE A 591 27.14 -6.48 -11.54
N CYS A 592 26.81 -5.19 -11.51
CA CYS A 592 26.80 -4.33 -12.70
C CYS A 592 26.97 -2.85 -12.33
N SER A 593 27.27 -2.01 -13.33
CA SER A 593 27.23 -0.54 -13.24
C SER A 593 25.86 -0.01 -13.67
N SER A 594 25.47 1.18 -13.19
CA SER A 594 24.25 1.88 -13.64
C SER A 594 24.19 2.12 -15.14
N ARG A 595 25.34 2.32 -15.81
CA ARG A 595 25.44 2.47 -17.27
C ARG A 595 24.96 1.23 -18.04
N ASN A 596 25.10 0.06 -17.44
CA ASN A 596 24.70 -1.22 -18.00
C ASN A 596 23.28 -1.63 -17.61
N ILE A 597 22.52 -0.72 -17.00
CA ILE A 597 21.12 -0.92 -16.68
C ILE A 597 20.29 -0.08 -17.64
N LYS A 598 19.31 -0.72 -18.26
CA LYS A 598 18.32 -0.05 -19.11
C LYS A 598 16.92 -0.36 -18.62
N CYS A 599 15.99 0.52 -18.96
CA CYS A 599 14.59 0.37 -18.55
C CYS A 599 13.72 0.01 -19.76
N ILE A 600 13.13 -1.19 -19.76
CA ILE A 600 12.13 -1.62 -20.75
C ILE A 600 10.74 -1.14 -20.29
N LYS A 601 9.97 -0.54 -21.22
CA LYS A 601 8.57 -0.11 -20.98
C LYS A 601 8.38 0.70 -19.68
N ARG A 602 9.40 1.49 -19.30
CA ARG A 602 9.42 2.37 -18.12
C ARG A 602 9.21 1.68 -16.75
N ALA A 603 9.22 0.35 -16.72
CA ALA A 603 8.95 -0.43 -15.50
C ALA A 603 10.03 -1.47 -15.19
N HIS A 604 10.63 -2.09 -16.20
CA HIS A 604 11.49 -3.25 -16.06
C HIS A 604 12.95 -2.84 -16.23
N HIS A 605 13.70 -2.85 -15.13
CA HIS A 605 15.12 -2.49 -15.13
C HIS A 605 15.97 -3.74 -15.34
N ILE A 606 16.57 -3.83 -16.51
CA ILE A 606 17.34 -4.97 -16.97
C ILE A 606 18.84 -4.64 -17.03
N ILE A 607 19.67 -5.68 -16.91
CA ILE A 607 21.11 -5.57 -17.13
C ILE A 607 21.40 -5.97 -18.57
N ILE A 608 22.08 -5.10 -19.29
CA ILE A 608 22.51 -5.34 -20.69
C ILE A 608 23.97 -5.79 -20.78
N ASP A 609 24.73 -5.83 -19.67
CA ASP A 609 26.12 -6.28 -19.62
C ASP A 609 26.22 -7.83 -19.75
N PRO A 610 26.80 -8.36 -20.84
CA PRO A 610 26.97 -9.80 -20.99
C PRO A 610 27.85 -10.43 -19.90
N GLU A 611 28.78 -9.69 -19.33
CA GLU A 611 29.66 -10.16 -18.25
C GLU A 611 28.90 -10.32 -16.91
N ALA A 612 27.77 -9.65 -16.75
CA ALA A 612 26.94 -9.82 -15.55
C ALA A 612 26.40 -11.24 -15.41
N TYR A 613 26.19 -11.96 -16.52
CA TYR A 613 25.76 -13.37 -16.47
C TYR A 613 26.77 -14.29 -15.77
N LYS A 614 28.08 -13.97 -15.82
CA LYS A 614 29.11 -14.72 -15.07
C LYS A 614 29.04 -14.48 -13.55
N ARG A 615 28.39 -13.37 -13.13
CA ARG A 615 28.23 -12.95 -11.73
C ARG A 615 26.87 -13.33 -11.17
N LEU A 616 26.02 -13.96 -11.99
CA LEU A 616 24.67 -14.38 -11.67
C LEU A 616 24.51 -15.88 -11.91
N ASN A 617 23.85 -16.56 -11.00
CA ASN A 617 23.43 -17.95 -11.15
C ASN A 617 21.93 -17.99 -11.51
N LEU A 618 21.62 -18.58 -12.67
CA LEU A 618 20.27 -18.69 -13.19
C LEU A 618 19.67 -20.06 -12.85
N GLN A 619 18.54 -20.05 -12.15
CA GLN A 619 17.70 -21.24 -11.93
C GLN A 619 16.40 -21.11 -12.73
N ARG A 620 16.14 -22.09 -13.62
CA ARG A 620 14.95 -22.13 -14.48
C ARG A 620 13.93 -23.13 -13.94
N ASP A 621 13.35 -22.83 -12.75
CA ASP A 621 12.40 -23.74 -12.09
C ASP A 621 10.94 -23.28 -12.20
N THR A 622 10.65 -22.13 -12.80
CA THR A 622 9.31 -21.54 -12.85
C THR A 622 8.72 -21.57 -14.26
N PRO A 623 7.44 -21.94 -14.41
CA PRO A 623 6.78 -21.86 -15.71
C PRO A 623 6.76 -20.42 -16.24
N TYR A 624 6.95 -20.27 -17.54
CA TYR A 624 6.88 -18.97 -18.24
C TYR A 624 5.48 -18.38 -18.12
N PHE A 625 5.38 -17.17 -17.53
CA PHE A 625 4.16 -16.36 -17.61
C PHE A 625 4.40 -15.32 -18.70
N THR A 626 3.63 -15.39 -19.78
CA THR A 626 3.59 -14.34 -20.79
C THR A 626 2.64 -13.25 -20.32
N GLU A 627 3.16 -12.03 -20.14
CA GLU A 627 2.32 -10.84 -20.04
C GLU A 627 1.93 -10.36 -21.43
N PRO A 628 0.76 -9.67 -21.60
CA PRO A 628 0.27 -9.22 -22.93
C PRO A 628 1.17 -8.17 -23.61
N GLU A 629 2.30 -7.85 -23.05
CA GLU A 629 3.23 -6.80 -23.47
C GLU A 629 4.52 -7.32 -24.11
N ASP A 630 4.56 -8.49 -24.69
CA ASP A 630 5.76 -9.11 -25.31
C ASP A 630 6.96 -9.29 -24.35
N ILE A 631 6.70 -9.38 -23.05
CA ILE A 631 7.68 -9.71 -22.03
C ILE A 631 7.28 -11.02 -21.35
N ALA A 632 8.16 -12.01 -21.40
CA ALA A 632 7.98 -13.25 -20.66
C ALA A 632 8.90 -13.29 -19.42
N TYR A 633 8.46 -13.92 -18.35
CA TYR A 633 9.27 -14.12 -17.14
C TYR A 633 9.55 -15.61 -16.98
N GLY A 634 10.83 -15.99 -16.85
CA GLY A 634 11.18 -17.41 -16.92
C GLY A 634 12.42 -17.81 -16.13
N GLY A 635 12.53 -17.41 -14.86
CA GLY A 635 13.63 -17.86 -14.02
C GLY A 635 13.92 -16.96 -12.84
N ARG A 636 14.74 -17.45 -11.91
CA ARG A 636 15.26 -16.70 -10.77
C ARG A 636 16.76 -16.47 -10.93
N LEU A 637 17.22 -15.30 -10.51
CA LEU A 637 18.62 -14.90 -10.53
C LEU A 637 19.17 -14.87 -9.12
N PHE A 638 20.27 -15.55 -8.90
CA PHE A 638 20.99 -15.57 -7.64
C PHE A 638 22.40 -15.03 -7.83
N CYS A 639 23.02 -14.56 -6.75
CA CYS A 639 24.42 -14.20 -6.74
C CYS A 639 25.26 -15.45 -7.06
N ALA A 640 26.24 -15.33 -7.99
CA ALA A 640 27.09 -16.47 -8.38
C ALA A 640 28.12 -16.83 -7.32
N GLU A 641 28.33 -15.97 -6.30
CA GLU A 641 29.21 -16.28 -5.19
C GLU A 641 28.70 -17.52 -4.44
N ILE A 642 29.51 -18.59 -4.39
CA ILE A 642 29.10 -19.91 -3.88
C ILE A 642 28.58 -19.83 -2.44
N SER A 643 29.21 -18.99 -1.62
CA SER A 643 28.84 -18.79 -0.21
C SER A 643 27.64 -17.86 -0.01
N CYS A 644 27.11 -17.26 -1.07
CA CYS A 644 26.09 -16.21 -0.95
C CYS A 644 24.70 -16.66 -1.43
N GLN A 645 24.61 -17.08 -2.67
CA GLN A 645 23.38 -17.51 -3.36
C GLN A 645 22.12 -16.64 -3.10
N LYS A 646 22.32 -15.36 -2.83
CA LYS A 646 21.21 -14.42 -2.58
C LYS A 646 20.38 -14.24 -3.83
N TRP A 647 19.04 -14.34 -3.71
CA TRP A 647 18.13 -13.98 -4.78
C TRP A 647 18.25 -12.50 -5.15
N LEU A 648 18.61 -12.21 -6.40
CA LEU A 648 18.88 -10.85 -6.90
C LEU A 648 17.80 -10.35 -7.86
N GLY A 649 16.99 -11.22 -8.44
CA GLY A 649 16.00 -10.83 -9.41
C GLY A 649 15.44 -12.00 -10.20
N SER A 650 14.87 -11.73 -11.35
CA SER A 650 14.27 -12.70 -12.26
C SER A 650 14.88 -12.57 -13.64
N VAL A 651 14.57 -13.53 -14.53
CA VAL A 651 14.87 -13.38 -15.97
C VAL A 651 13.62 -12.89 -16.67
N CYS A 652 13.75 -11.89 -17.51
CA CYS A 652 12.70 -11.50 -18.44
C CYS A 652 13.19 -11.67 -19.88
N THR A 653 12.33 -12.25 -20.71
CA THR A 653 12.55 -12.39 -22.15
C THR A 653 11.84 -11.25 -22.86
N TYR A 654 12.58 -10.48 -23.64
CA TYR A 654 12.06 -9.39 -24.45
C TYR A 654 12.72 -9.42 -25.83
N ASN A 655 11.92 -9.41 -26.90
CA ASN A 655 12.37 -9.63 -28.30
C ASN A 655 13.27 -10.88 -28.42
N ASP A 656 12.82 -12.00 -27.85
CA ASP A 656 13.50 -13.30 -27.86
C ASP A 656 14.89 -13.33 -27.19
N ILE A 657 15.21 -12.28 -26.39
CA ILE A 657 16.45 -12.19 -25.61
C ILE A 657 16.12 -12.25 -24.13
N ASP A 658 16.83 -13.11 -23.41
CA ASP A 658 16.74 -13.21 -21.94
C ASP A 658 17.62 -12.15 -21.28
N PHE A 659 17.02 -11.31 -20.44
CA PHE A 659 17.69 -10.29 -19.67
C PHE A 659 17.57 -10.52 -18.16
N PRO A 660 18.65 -10.28 -17.39
CA PRO A 660 18.56 -10.21 -15.93
C PRO A 660 17.71 -8.99 -15.50
N LEU A 661 16.59 -9.25 -14.86
CA LEU A 661 15.70 -8.23 -14.31
C LEU A 661 16.02 -8.00 -12.83
N ILE A 662 16.36 -6.78 -12.48
CA ILE A 662 16.86 -6.40 -11.15
C ILE A 662 15.75 -6.29 -10.11
N ASN A 663 15.89 -6.97 -8.98
CA ASN A 663 15.18 -6.65 -7.75
C ASN A 663 16.01 -5.65 -6.93
N LEU A 664 15.74 -4.36 -7.08
CA LEU A 664 16.49 -3.28 -6.42
C LEU A 664 16.72 -3.48 -4.92
N LYS A 665 15.77 -4.12 -4.23
CA LYS A 665 15.86 -4.37 -2.78
C LYS A 665 16.96 -5.38 -2.40
N ALA A 666 17.46 -6.13 -3.35
CA ALA A 666 18.54 -7.12 -3.16
C ALA A 666 19.94 -6.54 -3.41
N PHE A 667 20.01 -5.24 -3.77
CA PHE A 667 21.27 -4.57 -4.11
C PHE A 667 21.63 -3.48 -3.13
N LYS A 668 22.95 -3.32 -2.94
CA LYS A 668 23.60 -2.14 -2.42
C LYS A 668 24.09 -1.31 -3.61
N VAL A 669 23.63 -0.07 -3.70
CA VAL A 669 24.03 0.87 -4.76
C VAL A 669 25.13 1.77 -4.19
N VAL A 670 26.31 1.74 -4.82
CA VAL A 670 27.53 2.39 -4.32
C VAL A 670 27.93 3.49 -5.29
N ASN A 671 28.22 4.68 -4.79
CA ASN A 671 28.71 5.79 -5.58
C ASN A 671 30.24 5.72 -5.82
N SER A 672 30.77 6.59 -6.65
CA SER A 672 32.20 6.72 -6.94
C SER A 672 33.09 6.96 -5.70
N ASN A 673 32.54 7.47 -4.62
CA ASN A 673 33.22 7.68 -3.35
C ASN A 673 33.18 6.46 -2.39
N GLY A 674 32.67 5.31 -2.87
CA GLY A 674 32.54 4.09 -2.08
C GLY A 674 31.37 4.10 -1.08
N VAL A 675 30.57 5.17 -1.01
CA VAL A 675 29.41 5.24 -0.12
C VAL A 675 28.24 4.48 -0.74
N GLY A 676 27.79 3.44 -0.08
CA GLY A 676 26.71 2.59 -0.56
C GLY A 676 25.43 2.74 0.26
N LYS A 677 24.29 2.74 -0.44
CA LYS A 677 22.95 2.81 0.16
C LYS A 677 22.03 1.74 -0.43
N LYS A 678 21.03 1.31 0.35
CA LYS A 678 19.93 0.45 -0.09
C LYS A 678 18.73 1.31 -0.49
N PHE A 679 18.16 1.03 -1.66
CA PHE A 679 16.98 1.74 -2.15
C PHE A 679 15.79 0.78 -2.25
N LYS A 680 14.60 1.28 -1.91
CA LYS A 680 13.35 0.52 -2.04
C LYS A 680 12.61 0.77 -3.35
N ARG A 681 12.88 1.89 -4.01
CA ARG A 681 12.23 2.34 -5.25
C ARG A 681 13.25 2.96 -6.19
N TRP A 682 13.17 2.65 -7.47
CA TRP A 682 14.07 3.16 -8.50
C TRP A 682 14.11 4.69 -8.56
N LYS A 683 12.98 5.35 -8.40
CA LYS A 683 12.90 6.83 -8.38
C LYS A 683 13.75 7.51 -7.30
N ASN A 684 14.24 6.75 -6.32
CA ASN A 684 15.09 7.26 -5.23
C ASN A 684 16.58 6.98 -5.46
N VAL A 685 16.93 6.21 -6.49
CA VAL A 685 18.33 5.94 -6.87
C VAL A 685 18.88 7.20 -7.53
N PRO A 686 20.00 7.77 -7.05
CA PRO A 686 20.52 9.03 -7.57
C PRO A 686 21.37 8.84 -8.85
N CYS A 687 20.88 8.06 -9.80
CA CYS A 687 21.43 7.93 -11.15
C CYS A 687 20.29 7.88 -12.18
N GLU A 688 20.58 8.34 -13.37
CA GLU A 688 19.66 8.25 -14.49
C GLU A 688 19.79 6.87 -15.15
N ILE A 689 18.67 6.22 -15.42
CA ILE A 689 18.61 4.94 -16.13
C ILE A 689 17.89 5.18 -17.45
N ASP A 690 18.61 5.01 -18.54
CA ASP A 690 18.07 5.22 -19.88
C ASP A 690 17.03 4.17 -20.26
N ALA A 691 16.16 4.54 -21.19
CA ALA A 691 15.26 3.59 -21.82
C ALA A 691 16.06 2.63 -22.74
N PHE A 692 15.61 1.37 -22.79
CA PHE A 692 16.13 0.39 -23.74
C PHE A 692 15.71 0.76 -25.17
N THR A 693 16.66 0.86 -26.07
CA THR A 693 16.47 1.32 -27.45
C THR A 693 16.66 0.19 -28.47
N PRO A 694 16.16 0.35 -29.74
CA PRO A 694 16.48 -0.59 -30.81
C PRO A 694 17.99 -0.68 -31.13
N GLU A 695 18.75 0.35 -30.82
CA GLU A 695 20.21 0.37 -30.98
C GLU A 695 20.89 -0.54 -29.95
N ASP A 696 20.42 -0.51 -28.69
CA ASP A 696 20.89 -1.45 -27.67
C ASP A 696 20.63 -2.91 -28.09
N LEU A 697 19.47 -3.17 -28.75
CA LEU A 697 19.12 -4.49 -29.28
C LEU A 697 20.09 -4.93 -30.39
N ASN A 698 20.40 -4.06 -31.32
CA ASN A 698 21.31 -4.34 -32.45
C ASN A 698 22.74 -4.64 -31.93
N ASN A 699 23.25 -3.85 -31.02
CA ASN A 699 24.57 -4.03 -30.42
C ASN A 699 24.68 -5.40 -29.70
N LEU A 700 23.63 -5.80 -28.95
CA LEU A 700 23.60 -7.09 -28.26
C LEU A 700 23.52 -8.29 -29.23
N THR A 701 22.90 -8.10 -30.39
CA THR A 701 22.76 -9.15 -31.41
C THR A 701 24.08 -9.35 -32.14
N GLU A 702 24.79 -8.25 -32.46
CA GLU A 702 26.13 -8.27 -33.07
C GLU A 702 27.18 -8.90 -32.15
N ASP A 703 27.19 -8.56 -30.86
CA ASP A 703 28.06 -9.17 -29.84
C ASP A 703 27.82 -10.68 -29.68
N ARG A 704 26.55 -11.16 -29.78
CA ARG A 704 26.23 -12.58 -29.76
C ARG A 704 26.70 -13.32 -31.00
N LEU A 705 26.53 -12.73 -32.16
CA LEU A 705 27.02 -13.24 -33.45
C LEU A 705 28.55 -13.35 -33.45
N ALA A 706 29.25 -12.32 -32.97
CA ALA A 706 30.69 -12.32 -32.84
C ALA A 706 31.20 -13.44 -31.93
N LYS A 707 30.56 -13.65 -30.76
CA LYS A 707 30.91 -14.74 -29.81
C LYS A 707 30.55 -16.14 -30.30
N GLN A 708 29.55 -16.31 -31.17
CA GLN A 708 29.25 -17.59 -31.84
C GLN A 708 30.26 -17.93 -32.94
N ILE A 709 30.94 -16.92 -33.54
CA ILE A 709 31.98 -17.11 -34.52
C ILE A 709 33.33 -17.43 -33.85
N GLU A 710 33.57 -16.92 -32.63
CA GLU A 710 34.81 -17.20 -31.87
C GLU A 710 34.82 -18.53 -31.12
N ASN A 711 33.67 -19.20 -30.92
CA ASN A 711 33.53 -20.54 -30.35
C ASN A 711 32.58 -21.38 -31.24
N PRO A 712 33.10 -22.01 -32.36
CA PRO A 712 32.33 -22.89 -33.22
C PRO A 712 31.93 -24.23 -32.53
#